data_9745b9f2b43851743f19fc2c57090f8b
#
_entry.id   9745b9f2b43851743f19fc2c57090f8b
#
_cell.length_a   1.000
_cell.length_b   1.000
_cell.length_c   1.000
_cell.angle_alpha   90.00
_cell.angle_beta   90.00
_cell.angle_gamma   90.00
#
_symmetry.space_group_name_H-M   'P 1'
#
loop_
_entity.id
_entity.type
_entity.pdbx_description
1 polymer ?
#
loop_
_entity_poly.entity_id
_entity_poly.type
_entity_poly.pdbx_seq_one_letter_code
_entity_poly.pdbx_strand_id
1 'polypeptide(L)'
;MIFALAGNQNCGKTTLFNALTGSNQHVGNFPGVTVDQKAGVIKGTDHQVVDLPGIYSIRPYTQEEIVTRDFILKSRPDAIINIVDATNIERNLYLTLQLLTLQVSTVIALNMMDELVGNGGSVDVQKMSEALGVPVVPISAAKNQGITELVDTLIDTASRRVTPKVQDFCPEGPVHRCIHAVCHIIEDHAQRINIARRFCAMKLIEGEQDFFDALELSQNEKELIEHTVIEMEHETGLDRNAALADMRYNFIEKVCGECVVKAKESREHRRSMQIDKVLTHRIFAIPLFIAIMGLVFFLTFNVVGAFLSNVMSYAIDGLTLLADRALTAYGINPVVHSLVIDGIFAGVGSVVSFLPLIVTLFFFLSILEDSGYMARVAFVMDKLLRKIGLSGRSFVPMLVGFGCSVPAIMATRPLSSNRDRKMTILLTPFMSCSAKIPIYTLFAAAFFPGHELLVMLALYFGGILVGILVALVLKNTAFKGNPVPFVMELPNYRFPSAKSVVLLMWEKAKDFLTRAFTVIFMATVIIWFMQTFDTRLNVVENSADSILAALGRLVSPIFAPLGFGDWRMVTALVSGFTAKEAVVSTFGVILGVSTEQLGIALHSLFTTASAASFLAFCLLYTPCVAAVSTIKTELKSGWKTVGIVFAQCLVAWLAAFMVYHVGLLLT
;
A
#
# COMPACT_ATOMS: atom_id res chain seq x y z
N MET A 1 8.52 26.69 24.11
CA MET A 1 9.49 25.87 23.35
C MET A 1 8.75 24.85 22.52
N ILE A 2 9.32 24.45 21.37
CA ILE A 2 8.79 23.40 20.50
C ILE A 2 9.75 22.21 20.53
N PHE A 3 9.25 21.05 20.92
CA PHE A 3 10.02 19.82 20.98
C PHE A 3 9.63 18.87 19.87
N ALA A 4 10.59 18.17 19.29
CA ALA A 4 10.35 17.14 18.29
C ALA A 4 10.45 15.74 18.91
N LEU A 5 9.43 14.91 18.79
CA LEU A 5 9.48 13.51 19.20
C LEU A 5 9.86 12.64 18.01
N ALA A 6 11.07 12.08 18.04
CA ALA A 6 11.62 11.27 16.97
C ALA A 6 11.98 9.86 17.48
N GLY A 7 11.90 8.85 16.64
CA GLY A 7 12.25 7.48 16.98
C GLY A 7 11.84 6.48 15.92
N ASN A 8 12.23 5.23 16.09
CA ASN A 8 11.93 4.16 15.17
C ASN A 8 10.44 3.81 15.17
N GLN A 9 10.00 3.07 14.17
CA GLN A 9 8.65 2.48 14.20
C GLN A 9 8.58 1.47 15.37
N ASN A 10 7.43 1.43 16.04
CA ASN A 10 7.14 0.53 17.18
C ASN A 10 7.96 0.75 18.48
N CYS A 11 8.77 1.79 18.60
CA CYS A 11 9.48 2.13 19.84
C CYS A 11 8.60 2.71 20.97
N GLY A 12 7.28 2.82 20.75
CA GLY A 12 6.33 3.37 21.73
C GLY A 12 6.10 4.88 21.64
N LYS A 13 6.43 5.51 20.49
CA LYS A 13 6.36 6.95 20.25
C LYS A 13 4.95 7.52 20.48
N THR A 14 3.93 6.94 19.89
CA THR A 14 2.53 7.38 20.09
C THR A 14 2.06 7.21 21.54
N THR A 15 2.54 6.17 22.24
CA THR A 15 2.23 5.96 23.65
C THR A 15 2.85 7.06 24.50
N LEU A 16 4.13 7.40 24.26
CA LEU A 16 4.80 8.50 24.95
C LEU A 16 4.14 9.85 24.64
N PHE A 17 3.81 10.12 23.38
CA PHE A 17 3.10 11.33 22.97
C PHE A 17 1.78 11.51 23.73
N ASN A 18 0.98 10.43 23.83
CA ASN A 18 -0.28 10.45 24.58
C ASN A 18 -0.05 10.63 26.09
N ALA A 19 1.01 10.05 26.65
CA ALA A 19 1.37 10.23 28.06
C ALA A 19 1.75 11.69 28.36
N LEU A 20 2.52 12.34 27.47
CA LEU A 20 2.95 13.72 27.57
C LEU A 20 1.80 14.72 27.41
N THR A 21 0.92 14.53 26.41
CA THR A 21 -0.08 15.54 25.99
C THR A 21 -1.49 15.29 26.54
N GLY A 22 -1.86 14.03 26.81
CA GLY A 22 -3.22 13.68 27.22
C GLY A 22 -4.26 13.98 26.13
N SER A 23 -5.29 14.77 26.49
CA SER A 23 -6.38 15.18 25.57
C SER A 23 -6.06 16.42 24.74
N ASN A 24 -4.97 17.12 25.02
CA ASN A 24 -4.60 18.38 24.36
C ASN A 24 -3.79 18.13 23.08
N GLN A 25 -4.44 17.56 22.07
CA GLN A 25 -3.80 17.18 20.80
C GLN A 25 -4.50 17.84 19.62
N HIS A 26 -3.71 18.28 18.64
CA HIS A 26 -4.17 18.72 17.33
C HIS A 26 -3.65 17.75 16.27
N VAL A 27 -4.54 17.26 15.41
CA VAL A 27 -4.21 16.38 14.29
C VAL A 27 -4.41 17.17 13.00
N GLY A 28 -3.37 17.23 12.17
CA GLY A 28 -3.38 17.85 10.86
C GLY A 28 -2.42 17.10 9.93
N ASN A 29 -2.10 17.69 8.79
CA ASN A 29 -1.06 17.17 7.91
C ASN A 29 0.15 18.09 7.94
N PHE A 30 1.35 17.52 7.76
CA PHE A 30 2.54 18.34 7.52
C PHE A 30 2.37 19.15 6.23
N PRO A 31 2.86 20.41 6.20
CA PRO A 31 2.68 21.28 5.04
C PRO A 31 3.17 20.63 3.73
N GLY A 32 2.30 20.60 2.71
CA GLY A 32 2.64 20.11 1.38
C GLY A 32 2.67 18.60 1.18
N VAL A 33 2.37 17.81 2.20
CA VAL A 33 2.38 16.33 2.15
C VAL A 33 1.14 15.72 2.80
N THR A 34 0.90 14.42 2.54
CA THR A 34 -0.24 13.67 3.11
C THR A 34 0.13 12.90 4.38
N VAL A 35 1.19 13.30 5.05
CA VAL A 35 1.65 12.68 6.30
C VAL A 35 0.98 13.40 7.46
N ASP A 36 0.36 12.64 8.38
CA ASP A 36 -0.32 13.17 9.54
C ASP A 36 0.67 13.85 10.49
N GLN A 37 0.36 15.08 10.89
CA GLN A 37 1.06 15.81 11.93
C GLN A 37 0.23 15.77 13.20
N LYS A 38 0.81 15.30 14.30
CA LYS A 38 0.23 15.38 15.63
C LYS A 38 1.06 16.33 16.48
N ALA A 39 0.44 17.35 16.98
CA ALA A 39 1.05 18.31 17.89
C ALA A 39 0.20 18.42 19.16
N GLY A 40 0.82 18.66 20.29
CA GLY A 40 0.11 18.82 21.56
C GLY A 40 0.94 19.59 22.58
N VAL A 41 0.27 20.10 23.60
CA VAL A 41 0.91 20.78 24.72
C VAL A 41 1.24 19.76 25.82
N ILE A 42 2.48 19.80 26.34
CA ILE A 42 2.91 18.90 27.41
C ILE A 42 2.17 19.31 28.70
N LYS A 43 1.59 18.31 29.38
CA LYS A 43 0.84 18.50 30.63
C LYS A 43 1.62 19.32 31.66
N GLY A 44 0.97 20.30 32.24
CA GLY A 44 1.58 21.16 33.29
C GLY A 44 2.61 22.16 32.77
N THR A 45 2.73 22.35 31.46
CA THR A 45 3.64 23.32 30.83
C THR A 45 2.98 24.05 29.66
N ASP A 46 3.60 25.12 29.16
CA ASP A 46 3.20 25.84 27.95
C ASP A 46 4.03 25.36 26.71
N HIS A 47 4.73 24.23 26.81
CA HIS A 47 5.61 23.74 25.77
C HIS A 47 4.88 22.78 24.83
N GLN A 48 5.17 22.90 23.54
CA GLN A 48 4.60 22.02 22.52
C GLN A 48 5.51 20.86 22.18
N VAL A 49 4.92 19.71 21.95
CA VAL A 49 5.60 18.54 21.37
C VAL A 49 4.93 18.16 20.05
N VAL A 50 5.75 17.90 19.02
CA VAL A 50 5.32 17.46 17.70
C VAL A 50 5.75 16.02 17.51
N ASP A 51 4.78 15.13 17.26
CA ASP A 51 5.05 13.71 16.95
C ASP A 51 5.48 13.58 15.49
N LEU A 52 6.75 13.25 15.28
CA LEU A 52 7.28 13.01 13.94
C LEU A 52 7.01 11.57 13.51
N PRO A 53 6.90 11.30 12.20
CA PRO A 53 6.77 9.94 11.69
C PRO A 53 7.88 9.02 12.19
N GLY A 54 7.56 7.74 12.43
CA GLY A 54 8.56 6.73 12.81
C GLY A 54 9.46 6.38 11.63
N ILE A 55 10.77 6.59 11.79
CA ILE A 55 11.77 6.38 10.74
C ILE A 55 12.93 5.53 11.26
N TYR A 56 13.67 4.90 10.35
CA TYR A 56 14.87 4.15 10.69
C TYR A 56 16.16 4.89 10.33
N SER A 57 16.08 5.84 9.41
CA SER A 57 17.21 6.70 9.04
C SER A 57 16.71 8.06 8.53
N ILE A 58 17.60 9.06 8.52
CA ILE A 58 17.34 10.41 7.98
C ILE A 58 17.77 10.44 6.51
N ARG A 59 17.25 9.52 5.68
CA ARG A 59 17.49 9.50 4.23
C ARG A 59 16.21 9.82 3.47
N PRO A 60 16.26 10.51 2.32
CA PRO A 60 15.06 10.93 1.60
C PRO A 60 14.43 9.81 0.74
N TYR A 61 14.30 8.58 1.29
CA TYR A 61 13.70 7.47 0.57
C TYR A 61 12.19 7.41 0.71
N THR A 62 11.66 7.76 1.89
CA THR A 62 10.23 7.74 2.18
C THR A 62 9.72 9.15 2.46
N GLN A 63 8.39 9.37 2.34
CA GLN A 63 7.81 10.66 2.70
C GLN A 63 7.96 10.98 4.18
N GLU A 64 7.87 9.97 5.02
CA GLU A 64 8.05 10.07 6.47
C GLU A 64 9.47 10.54 6.82
N GLU A 65 10.49 9.99 6.16
CA GLU A 65 11.89 10.38 6.35
C GLU A 65 12.15 11.81 5.88
N ILE A 66 11.60 12.20 4.72
CA ILE A 66 11.69 13.56 4.19
C ILE A 66 11.03 14.55 5.15
N VAL A 67 9.80 14.25 5.63
CA VAL A 67 9.07 15.12 6.57
C VAL A 67 9.82 15.30 7.87
N THR A 68 10.33 14.21 8.45
CA THR A 68 11.11 14.26 9.69
C THR A 68 12.37 15.08 9.53
N ARG A 69 13.14 14.83 8.44
CA ARG A 69 14.35 15.59 8.10
C ARG A 69 14.04 17.08 7.94
N ASP A 70 13.05 17.38 7.12
CA ASP A 70 12.68 18.77 6.79
C ASP A 70 12.16 19.51 8.02
N PHE A 71 11.40 18.86 8.90
CA PHE A 71 10.94 19.45 10.14
C PHE A 71 12.15 19.81 11.04
N ILE A 72 13.10 18.90 11.23
CA ILE A 72 14.26 19.17 12.11
C ILE A 72 15.16 20.25 11.50
N LEU A 73 15.42 20.25 10.21
CA LEU A 73 16.31 21.19 9.55
C LEU A 73 15.69 22.58 9.35
N LYS A 74 14.40 22.65 8.97
CA LYS A 74 13.72 23.91 8.62
C LYS A 74 12.99 24.54 9.81
N SER A 75 12.27 23.75 10.61
CA SER A 75 11.50 24.25 11.77
C SER A 75 12.37 24.42 13.02
N ARG A 76 13.55 23.80 13.07
CA ARG A 76 14.56 23.92 14.14
C ARG A 76 13.95 23.85 15.53
N PRO A 77 13.49 22.68 15.97
CA PRO A 77 12.91 22.53 17.30
C PRO A 77 13.95 22.88 18.38
N ASP A 78 13.48 23.37 19.52
CA ASP A 78 14.35 23.73 20.65
C ASP A 78 15.09 22.52 21.25
N ALA A 79 14.46 21.34 21.19
CA ALA A 79 15.12 20.06 21.49
C ALA A 79 14.40 18.88 20.83
N ILE A 80 15.11 17.75 20.71
CA ILE A 80 14.61 16.48 20.21
C ILE A 80 14.48 15.50 21.39
N ILE A 81 13.31 14.87 21.52
CA ILE A 81 13.10 13.69 22.35
C ILE A 81 13.32 12.49 21.42
N ASN A 82 14.45 11.83 21.56
CA ASN A 82 14.73 10.62 20.80
C ASN A 82 14.30 9.39 21.60
N ILE A 83 13.22 8.73 21.18
CA ILE A 83 12.74 7.53 21.87
C ILE A 83 13.43 6.28 21.32
N VAL A 84 14.02 5.51 22.24
CA VAL A 84 14.79 4.30 21.98
C VAL A 84 14.14 3.13 22.71
N ASP A 85 13.88 2.05 22.00
CA ASP A 85 13.37 0.81 22.57
C ASP A 85 14.50 0.06 23.28
N ALA A 86 14.38 -0.09 24.60
CA ALA A 86 15.37 -0.77 25.45
C ALA A 86 15.48 -2.28 25.16
N THR A 87 14.46 -2.88 24.53
CA THR A 87 14.50 -4.30 24.15
C THR A 87 15.27 -4.53 22.85
N ASN A 88 15.51 -3.44 22.08
CA ASN A 88 16.15 -3.48 20.76
C ASN A 88 17.09 -2.28 20.54
N ILE A 89 17.97 -2.03 21.49
CA ILE A 89 18.80 -0.82 21.59
C ILE A 89 19.69 -0.66 20.35
N GLU A 90 20.43 -1.69 19.96
CA GLU A 90 21.40 -1.65 18.87
C GLU A 90 20.81 -1.05 17.60
N ARG A 91 19.60 -1.47 17.25
CA ARG A 91 18.92 -0.99 16.05
C ARG A 91 18.41 0.45 16.18
N ASN A 92 17.91 0.80 17.35
CA ASN A 92 17.38 2.14 17.60
C ASN A 92 18.49 3.19 17.64
N LEU A 93 19.66 2.84 18.15
CA LEU A 93 20.82 3.74 18.20
C LEU A 93 21.32 4.14 16.80
N TYR A 94 21.03 3.39 15.75
CA TYR A 94 21.41 3.78 14.38
C TYR A 94 20.78 5.11 13.95
N LEU A 95 19.50 5.33 14.26
CA LEU A 95 18.83 6.61 14.06
C LEU A 95 19.34 7.66 15.04
N THR A 96 19.55 7.27 16.31
CA THR A 96 20.08 8.15 17.35
C THR A 96 21.39 8.80 16.92
N LEU A 97 22.36 8.03 16.41
CA LEU A 97 23.64 8.58 15.96
C LEU A 97 23.47 9.62 14.82
N GLN A 98 22.50 9.40 13.92
CA GLN A 98 22.21 10.36 12.87
C GLN A 98 21.59 11.66 13.42
N LEU A 99 20.70 11.55 14.41
CA LEU A 99 20.11 12.72 15.08
C LEU A 99 21.17 13.52 15.84
N LEU A 100 22.09 12.84 16.54
CA LEU A 100 23.18 13.50 17.29
C LEU A 100 24.12 14.29 16.36
N THR A 101 24.34 13.86 15.13
CA THR A 101 25.16 14.59 14.16
C THR A 101 24.55 15.92 13.71
N LEU A 102 23.25 16.13 13.92
CA LEU A 102 22.57 17.41 13.63
C LEU A 102 22.92 18.52 14.64
N GLN A 103 23.53 18.18 15.77
CA GLN A 103 23.93 19.11 16.83
C GLN A 103 22.75 19.92 17.40
N VAL A 104 21.54 19.34 17.41
CA VAL A 104 20.37 19.88 18.10
C VAL A 104 20.33 19.30 19.52
N SER A 105 19.91 20.11 20.51
CA SER A 105 19.71 19.64 21.88
C SER A 105 18.85 18.37 21.87
N THR A 106 19.36 17.27 22.45
CA THR A 106 18.70 15.96 22.35
C THR A 106 18.69 15.29 23.71
N VAL A 107 17.55 14.71 24.08
CA VAL A 107 17.38 13.81 25.24
C VAL A 107 16.92 12.44 24.73
N ILE A 108 17.55 11.39 25.18
CA ILE A 108 17.16 10.02 24.84
C ILE A 108 16.17 9.51 25.90
N ALA A 109 14.97 9.17 25.46
CA ALA A 109 13.95 8.48 26.23
C ALA A 109 14.11 6.97 26.02
N LEU A 110 14.77 6.27 26.95
CA LEU A 110 14.97 4.82 26.87
C LEU A 110 13.70 4.11 27.35
N ASN A 111 12.84 3.72 26.41
CA ASN A 111 11.50 3.19 26.67
C ASN A 111 11.49 1.65 26.79
N MET A 112 10.39 1.10 27.31
CA MET A 112 10.19 -0.35 27.54
C MET A 112 11.20 -0.94 28.57
N MET A 113 11.66 -0.12 29.51
CA MET A 113 12.56 -0.57 30.58
C MET A 113 11.95 -1.66 31.46
N ASP A 114 10.63 -1.62 31.64
CA ASP A 114 9.88 -2.65 32.35
C ASP A 114 9.93 -4.02 31.66
N GLU A 115 9.91 -4.04 30.34
CA GLU A 115 10.05 -5.28 29.55
C GLU A 115 11.50 -5.80 29.59
N LEU A 116 12.47 -4.91 29.42
CA LEU A 116 13.88 -5.27 29.49
C LEU A 116 14.21 -5.92 30.84
N VAL A 117 13.89 -5.24 31.96
CA VAL A 117 14.15 -5.72 33.31
C VAL A 117 13.35 -6.99 33.63
N GLY A 118 12.07 -7.05 33.21
CA GLY A 118 11.23 -8.24 33.36
C GLY A 118 11.79 -9.48 32.65
N ASN A 119 12.58 -9.31 31.59
CA ASN A 119 13.26 -10.39 30.88
C ASN A 119 14.72 -10.63 31.37
N GLY A 120 15.13 -9.99 32.49
CA GLY A 120 16.43 -10.18 33.09
C GLY A 120 17.58 -9.45 32.40
N GLY A 121 17.27 -8.44 31.58
CA GLY A 121 18.25 -7.51 31.04
C GLY A 121 18.43 -6.27 31.91
N SER A 122 19.51 -5.51 31.68
CA SER A 122 19.77 -4.23 32.33
C SER A 122 20.57 -3.30 31.44
N VAL A 123 20.46 -2.00 31.69
CA VAL A 123 21.25 -0.96 31.02
C VAL A 123 21.89 -0.07 32.08
N ASP A 124 23.18 0.16 31.95
CA ASP A 124 23.88 1.20 32.69
C ASP A 124 23.63 2.55 32.01
N VAL A 125 22.57 3.24 32.47
CA VAL A 125 22.06 4.50 31.88
C VAL A 125 23.12 5.60 31.96
N GLN A 126 23.95 5.64 33.04
CA GLN A 126 24.96 6.66 33.20
C GLN A 126 26.09 6.48 32.18
N LYS A 127 26.63 5.26 32.06
CA LYS A 127 27.65 4.96 31.04
C LYS A 127 27.14 5.20 29.61
N MET A 128 25.88 4.85 29.35
CA MET A 128 25.26 5.11 28.04
C MET A 128 25.18 6.62 27.78
N SER A 129 24.79 7.43 28.76
CA SER A 129 24.74 8.89 28.65
C SER A 129 26.13 9.49 28.40
N GLU A 130 27.15 8.99 29.09
CA GLU A 130 28.55 9.41 28.88
C GLU A 130 29.05 9.02 27.47
N ALA A 131 28.79 7.80 27.02
CA ALA A 131 29.23 7.29 25.74
C ALA A 131 28.55 8.00 24.55
N LEU A 132 27.26 8.36 24.67
CA LEU A 132 26.51 9.08 23.63
C LEU A 132 26.63 10.60 23.76
N GLY A 133 27.09 11.13 24.89
CA GLY A 133 27.29 12.54 25.14
C GLY A 133 25.98 13.36 25.26
N VAL A 134 24.86 12.70 25.59
CA VAL A 134 23.55 13.30 25.81
C VAL A 134 22.83 12.64 26.98
N PRO A 135 21.91 13.35 27.66
CA PRO A 135 21.12 12.76 28.73
C PRO A 135 20.30 11.56 28.25
N VAL A 136 20.29 10.48 29.01
CA VAL A 136 19.47 9.28 28.79
C VAL A 136 18.56 9.11 30.00
N VAL A 137 17.25 9.06 29.77
CA VAL A 137 16.24 8.90 30.83
C VAL A 137 15.51 7.58 30.64
N PRO A 138 15.56 6.66 31.58
CA PRO A 138 14.84 5.40 31.51
C PRO A 138 13.35 5.61 31.77
N ILE A 139 12.49 5.11 30.87
CA ILE A 139 11.04 5.28 30.97
C ILE A 139 10.30 3.97 30.68
N SER A 140 9.04 3.91 31.14
CA SER A 140 7.99 3.02 30.62
C SER A 140 6.77 3.86 30.26
N ALA A 141 6.62 4.19 28.99
CA ALA A 141 5.50 5.00 28.51
C ALA A 141 4.16 4.31 28.75
N ALA A 142 4.08 2.97 28.63
CA ALA A 142 2.88 2.20 28.89
C ALA A 142 2.43 2.22 30.36
N LYS A 143 3.40 2.30 31.30
CA LYS A 143 3.15 2.36 32.74
C LYS A 143 3.22 3.78 33.31
N ASN A 144 3.44 4.77 32.45
CA ASN A 144 3.61 6.17 32.84
C ASN A 144 4.72 6.42 33.86
N GLN A 145 5.84 5.67 33.78
CA GLN A 145 6.99 5.76 34.67
C GLN A 145 8.13 6.55 34.01
N GLY A 146 8.82 7.42 34.79
CA GLY A 146 9.97 8.22 34.32
C GLY A 146 9.56 9.44 33.46
N ILE A 147 8.26 9.69 33.23
CA ILE A 147 7.79 10.75 32.30
C ILE A 147 8.10 12.15 32.85
N THR A 148 7.92 12.38 34.16
CA THR A 148 8.20 13.68 34.79
C THR A 148 9.69 14.01 34.70
N GLU A 149 10.56 13.04 35.05
CA GLU A 149 12.01 13.20 34.94
C GLU A 149 12.46 13.50 33.51
N LEU A 150 11.84 12.83 32.51
CA LEU A 150 12.08 13.11 31.10
C LEU A 150 11.75 14.56 30.75
N VAL A 151 10.60 15.06 31.19
CA VAL A 151 10.15 16.44 30.90
C VAL A 151 11.09 17.45 31.56
N ASP A 152 11.46 17.24 32.82
CA ASP A 152 12.36 18.14 33.55
C ASP A 152 13.75 18.18 32.89
N THR A 153 14.31 17.01 32.55
CA THR A 153 15.59 16.90 31.84
C THR A 153 15.54 17.56 30.47
N LEU A 154 14.43 17.40 29.74
CA LEU A 154 14.23 18.01 28.43
C LEU A 154 14.22 19.55 28.50
N ILE A 155 13.47 20.11 29.45
CA ILE A 155 13.37 21.56 29.65
C ILE A 155 14.72 22.15 30.06
N ASP A 156 15.45 21.49 30.96
CA ASP A 156 16.80 21.92 31.38
C ASP A 156 17.77 21.90 30.19
N THR A 157 17.81 20.79 29.44
CA THR A 157 18.68 20.62 28.26
C THR A 157 18.39 21.66 27.17
N ALA A 158 17.12 21.91 26.89
CA ALA A 158 16.68 22.88 25.89
C ALA A 158 16.99 24.32 26.33
N SER A 159 16.72 24.66 27.61
CA SER A 159 16.97 25.99 28.18
C SER A 159 18.44 26.38 28.15
N ARG A 160 19.31 25.43 28.42
CA ARG A 160 20.77 25.62 28.38
C ARG A 160 21.35 25.45 26.97
N ARG A 161 20.55 25.06 25.99
CA ARG A 161 20.99 24.74 24.60
C ARG A 161 22.17 23.77 24.58
N VAL A 162 22.08 22.72 25.40
CA VAL A 162 23.15 21.71 25.47
C VAL A 162 23.15 20.88 24.20
N THR A 163 24.20 21.02 23.40
CA THR A 163 24.41 20.19 22.19
C THR A 163 25.11 18.87 22.53
N PRO A 164 24.96 17.83 21.73
CA PRO A 164 25.66 16.56 21.93
C PRO A 164 27.17 16.74 22.07
N LYS A 165 27.77 16.22 23.16
CA LYS A 165 29.20 16.36 23.42
C LYS A 165 30.05 15.48 22.51
N VAL A 166 29.58 14.27 22.22
CA VAL A 166 30.23 13.34 21.30
C VAL A 166 29.83 13.67 19.88
N GLN A 167 30.77 14.12 19.07
CA GLN A 167 30.57 14.49 17.68
C GLN A 167 31.19 13.45 16.74
N ASP A 168 32.18 12.72 17.19
CA ASP A 168 32.92 11.75 16.40
C ASP A 168 32.62 10.32 16.87
N PHE A 169 31.88 9.59 16.06
CA PHE A 169 31.58 8.18 16.26
C PHE A 169 32.51 7.27 15.46
N CYS A 170 33.51 7.84 14.77
CA CYS A 170 34.36 7.14 13.84
C CYS A 170 35.73 6.86 14.47
N PRO A 171 36.16 5.61 14.61
CA PRO A 171 37.54 5.32 14.96
C PRO A 171 38.48 5.81 13.85
N GLU A 172 39.75 6.07 14.23
CA GLU A 172 40.77 6.44 13.24
C GLU A 172 40.88 5.39 12.13
N GLY A 173 40.84 5.87 10.87
CA GLY A 173 40.84 5.00 9.71
C GLY A 173 40.41 5.71 8.43
N PRO A 174 40.23 4.97 7.31
CA PRO A 174 39.88 5.56 5.99
C PRO A 174 38.61 6.39 6.02
N VAL A 175 37.55 5.90 6.70
CA VAL A 175 36.26 6.60 6.82
C VAL A 175 36.43 7.89 7.62
N HIS A 176 37.22 7.87 8.71
CA HIS A 176 37.50 9.07 9.51
C HIS A 176 38.20 10.13 8.67
N ARG A 177 39.27 9.74 7.92
CA ARG A 177 40.00 10.67 7.05
C ARG A 177 39.10 11.29 5.98
N CYS A 178 38.26 10.48 5.35
CA CYS A 178 37.29 10.95 4.37
C CYS A 178 36.33 11.98 4.95
N ILE A 179 35.66 11.65 6.08
CA ILE A 179 34.72 12.58 6.73
C ILE A 179 35.43 13.88 7.11
N HIS A 180 36.66 13.80 7.66
CA HIS A 180 37.43 14.96 8.08
C HIS A 180 37.82 15.84 6.90
N ALA A 181 38.32 15.26 5.79
CA ALA A 181 38.67 15.97 4.58
C ALA A 181 37.45 16.69 3.97
N VAL A 182 36.31 16.00 3.84
CA VAL A 182 35.07 16.60 3.33
C VAL A 182 34.60 17.72 4.27
N CYS A 183 34.69 17.56 5.58
CA CYS A 183 34.38 18.61 6.54
C CYS A 183 35.20 19.89 6.33
N HIS A 184 36.47 19.77 6.00
CA HIS A 184 37.30 20.95 5.71
C HIS A 184 36.91 21.63 4.40
N ILE A 185 36.62 20.85 3.34
CA ILE A 185 36.20 21.40 2.05
C ILE A 185 34.93 22.24 2.18
N ILE A 186 33.98 21.82 3.02
CA ILE A 186 32.64 22.44 3.09
C ILE A 186 32.46 23.39 4.28
N GLU A 187 33.51 23.76 5.00
CA GLU A 187 33.41 24.49 6.27
C GLU A 187 32.64 25.80 6.13
N ASP A 188 33.02 26.66 5.16
CA ASP A 188 32.38 27.96 4.91
C ASP A 188 30.96 27.78 4.37
N HIS A 189 30.74 26.76 3.52
CA HIS A 189 29.46 26.47 2.93
C HIS A 189 28.43 25.98 3.98
N ALA A 190 28.83 25.10 4.89
CA ALA A 190 27.99 24.59 5.97
C ALA A 190 27.61 25.68 6.97
N GLN A 191 28.55 26.60 7.29
CA GLN A 191 28.26 27.77 8.14
C GLN A 191 27.21 28.70 7.50
N ARG A 192 27.28 28.93 6.18
CA ARG A 192 26.34 29.78 5.44
C ARG A 192 24.90 29.29 5.54
N ILE A 193 24.68 27.97 5.43
CA ILE A 193 23.34 27.37 5.55
C ILE A 193 22.95 27.04 7.00
N ASN A 194 23.87 27.27 7.96
CA ASN A 194 23.69 27.03 9.39
C ASN A 194 23.22 25.60 9.70
N ILE A 195 23.86 24.60 9.10
CA ILE A 195 23.67 23.17 9.38
C ILE A 195 25.03 22.59 9.86
N ALA A 196 24.96 21.61 10.78
CA ALA A 196 26.14 20.99 11.33
C ALA A 196 27.07 20.43 10.23
N ARG A 197 28.32 20.89 10.19
CA ARG A 197 29.33 20.57 9.18
C ARG A 197 29.47 19.06 8.95
N ARG A 198 29.54 18.30 10.06
CA ARG A 198 29.72 16.84 9.98
C ARG A 198 28.48 16.13 9.39
N PHE A 199 27.29 16.62 9.68
CA PHE A 199 26.07 16.13 9.05
C PHE A 199 26.07 16.35 7.54
N CYS A 200 26.42 17.59 7.10
CA CYS A 200 26.55 17.90 5.68
C CYS A 200 27.60 17.01 4.99
N ALA A 201 28.77 16.84 5.60
CA ALA A 201 29.83 15.99 5.06
C ALA A 201 29.36 14.54 4.85
N MET A 202 28.69 13.95 5.85
CA MET A 202 28.17 12.59 5.69
C MET A 202 27.10 12.49 4.61
N LYS A 203 26.26 13.52 4.43
CA LYS A 203 25.25 13.56 3.36
C LYS A 203 25.86 13.67 1.96
N LEU A 204 26.94 14.43 1.83
CA LEU A 204 27.72 14.50 0.57
C LEU A 204 28.40 13.17 0.24
N ILE A 205 29.01 12.51 1.24
CA ILE A 205 29.62 11.18 1.08
C ILE A 205 28.52 10.15 0.70
N GLU A 206 27.33 10.22 1.30
CA GLU A 206 26.18 9.38 0.94
C GLU A 206 25.66 9.67 -0.50
N GLY A 207 26.09 10.77 -1.15
CA GLY A 207 25.73 11.15 -2.52
C GLY A 207 24.35 11.80 -2.62
N GLU A 208 23.85 12.45 -1.56
CA GLU A 208 22.57 13.16 -1.58
C GLU A 208 22.65 14.47 -2.38
N GLN A 209 22.05 14.49 -3.55
CA GLN A 209 22.11 15.62 -4.50
C GLN A 209 21.57 16.93 -3.89
N ASP A 210 20.52 16.85 -3.07
CA ASP A 210 19.91 18.01 -2.39
C ASP A 210 20.95 18.82 -1.60
N PHE A 211 21.96 18.15 -1.01
CA PHE A 211 23.02 18.82 -0.24
C PHE A 211 24.11 19.40 -1.14
N PHE A 212 24.42 18.78 -2.28
CA PHE A 212 25.32 19.38 -3.28
C PHE A 212 24.74 20.69 -3.81
N ASP A 213 23.45 20.74 -4.04
CA ASP A 213 22.77 21.94 -4.55
C ASP A 213 22.60 23.00 -3.45
N ALA A 214 22.24 22.60 -2.22
CA ALA A 214 22.04 23.52 -1.10
C ALA A 214 23.34 24.21 -0.64
N LEU A 215 24.47 23.51 -0.74
CA LEU A 215 25.78 24.05 -0.36
C LEU A 215 26.40 24.90 -1.48
N GLU A 216 25.85 24.90 -2.69
CA GLU A 216 26.35 25.65 -3.85
C GLU A 216 27.86 25.40 -4.12
N LEU A 217 28.27 24.12 -4.09
CA LEU A 217 29.65 23.72 -4.27
C LEU A 217 30.13 23.97 -5.72
N SER A 218 31.35 24.44 -5.88
CA SER A 218 32.00 24.54 -7.17
C SER A 218 32.28 23.16 -7.78
N GLN A 219 32.50 23.11 -9.09
CA GLN A 219 32.79 21.85 -9.78
C GLN A 219 34.06 21.17 -9.24
N ASN A 220 35.11 21.97 -8.93
CA ASN A 220 36.36 21.46 -8.37
C ASN A 220 36.18 20.85 -6.99
N GLU A 221 35.33 21.45 -6.12
CA GLU A 221 35.02 20.90 -4.79
C GLU A 221 34.24 19.60 -4.93
N LYS A 222 33.28 19.51 -5.83
CA LYS A 222 32.53 18.28 -6.11
C LYS A 222 33.45 17.13 -6.55
N GLU A 223 34.39 17.42 -7.45
CA GLU A 223 35.39 16.45 -7.92
C GLU A 223 36.35 16.03 -6.83
N LEU A 224 36.79 16.95 -5.97
CA LEU A 224 37.65 16.65 -4.83
C LEU A 224 36.94 15.78 -3.79
N ILE A 225 35.68 16.07 -3.47
CA ILE A 225 34.85 15.24 -2.60
C ILE A 225 34.72 13.83 -3.17
N GLU A 226 34.36 13.71 -4.46
CA GLU A 226 34.18 12.41 -5.10
C GLU A 226 35.49 11.61 -5.13
N HIS A 227 36.62 12.25 -5.39
CA HIS A 227 37.92 11.60 -5.34
C HIS A 227 38.24 11.06 -3.95
N THR A 228 38.01 11.85 -2.92
CA THR A 228 38.23 11.43 -1.52
C THR A 228 37.29 10.26 -1.12
N VAL A 229 36.09 10.24 -1.64
CA VAL A 229 35.13 9.15 -1.41
C VAL A 229 35.56 7.87 -2.13
N ILE A 230 36.02 7.97 -3.39
CA ILE A 230 36.52 6.81 -4.14
C ILE A 230 37.78 6.22 -3.48
N GLU A 231 38.66 7.05 -2.95
CA GLU A 231 39.84 6.59 -2.19
C GLU A 231 39.42 5.80 -0.94
N MET A 232 38.45 6.29 -0.19
CA MET A 232 37.87 5.59 0.96
C MET A 232 37.22 4.25 0.55
N GLU A 233 36.43 4.22 -0.55
CA GLU A 233 35.83 2.99 -1.06
C GLU A 233 36.90 1.96 -1.46
N HIS A 234 37.98 2.42 -2.08
CA HIS A 234 39.08 1.54 -2.47
C HIS A 234 39.86 0.99 -1.26
N GLU A 235 40.13 1.81 -0.25
CA GLU A 235 40.84 1.38 0.96
C GLU A 235 40.01 0.46 1.85
N THR A 236 38.69 0.69 1.95
CA THR A 236 37.80 -0.11 2.79
C THR A 236 37.30 -1.37 2.07
N GLY A 237 37.30 -1.41 0.75
CA GLY A 237 36.66 -2.46 -0.06
C GLY A 237 35.13 -2.46 0.00
N LEU A 238 34.52 -1.42 0.57
CA LEU A 238 33.08 -1.23 0.75
C LEU A 238 32.61 -0.03 -0.06
N ASP A 239 31.36 -0.06 -0.53
CA ASP A 239 30.76 1.14 -1.07
C ASP A 239 30.54 2.20 0.04
N ARG A 240 30.45 3.49 -0.33
CA ARG A 240 30.32 4.62 0.58
C ARG A 240 29.22 4.47 1.62
N ASN A 241 28.10 3.88 1.24
CA ASN A 241 26.96 3.67 2.14
C ASN A 241 27.23 2.54 3.14
N ALA A 242 27.85 1.45 2.66
CA ALA A 242 28.23 0.33 3.50
C ALA A 242 29.34 0.75 4.48
N ALA A 243 30.34 1.52 4.05
CA ALA A 243 31.42 2.02 4.90
C ALA A 243 30.91 2.91 6.05
N LEU A 244 29.99 3.84 5.75
CA LEU A 244 29.37 4.69 6.78
C LEU A 244 28.41 3.89 7.70
N ALA A 245 27.74 2.88 7.19
CA ALA A 245 26.89 2.01 8.01
C ALA A 245 27.74 1.15 8.96
N ASP A 246 28.81 0.56 8.45
CA ASP A 246 29.75 -0.25 9.23
C ASP A 246 30.38 0.56 10.37
N MET A 247 30.83 1.78 10.08
CA MET A 247 31.33 2.71 11.11
C MET A 247 30.30 2.91 12.24
N ARG A 248 29.02 3.18 11.89
CA ARG A 248 27.96 3.41 12.89
C ARG A 248 27.69 2.15 13.69
N TYR A 249 27.63 0.97 13.06
CA TYR A 249 27.36 -0.29 13.74
C TYR A 249 28.53 -0.67 14.69
N ASN A 250 29.77 -0.47 14.29
CA ASN A 250 30.93 -0.72 15.14
C ASN A 250 30.91 0.14 16.40
N PHE A 251 30.53 1.42 16.30
CA PHE A 251 30.35 2.29 17.45
C PHE A 251 29.19 1.80 18.36
N ILE A 252 28.04 1.46 17.76
CA ILE A 252 26.87 0.95 18.49
C ILE A 252 27.21 -0.34 19.23
N GLU A 253 27.92 -1.27 18.59
CA GLU A 253 28.34 -2.54 19.21
C GLU A 253 29.22 -2.30 20.40
N LYS A 254 30.19 -1.35 20.31
CA LYS A 254 31.03 -0.94 21.42
C LYS A 254 30.20 -0.39 22.59
N VAL A 255 29.32 0.59 22.35
CA VAL A 255 28.47 1.19 23.39
C VAL A 255 27.55 0.14 24.03
N CYS A 256 26.90 -0.70 23.23
CA CYS A 256 26.04 -1.75 23.76
C CYS A 256 26.82 -2.82 24.52
N GLY A 257 28.02 -3.17 24.10
CA GLY A 257 28.89 -4.12 24.80
C GLY A 257 29.32 -3.64 26.17
N GLU A 258 29.52 -2.32 26.35
CA GLU A 258 29.93 -1.69 27.60
C GLU A 258 28.76 -1.37 28.54
N CYS A 259 27.58 -1.07 28.01
CA CYS A 259 26.46 -0.51 28.79
C CYS A 259 25.25 -1.44 28.93
N VAL A 260 25.12 -2.48 28.08
CA VAL A 260 23.89 -3.28 28.01
C VAL A 260 24.12 -4.74 28.36
N VAL A 261 23.41 -5.22 29.37
CA VAL A 261 23.27 -6.67 29.63
C VAL A 261 22.03 -7.15 28.89
N LYS A 262 22.24 -7.94 27.81
CA LYS A 262 21.15 -8.41 26.98
C LYS A 262 20.17 -9.26 27.79
N ALA A 263 18.88 -8.94 27.63
CA ALA A 263 17.79 -9.74 28.16
C ALA A 263 17.82 -11.17 27.58
N LYS A 264 17.36 -12.15 28.34
CA LYS A 264 17.06 -13.47 27.78
C LYS A 264 15.92 -13.31 26.76
N GLU A 265 16.09 -13.94 25.60
CA GLU A 265 15.04 -13.91 24.55
C GLU A 265 13.67 -14.26 25.16
N SER A 266 12.67 -13.40 24.91
CA SER A 266 11.31 -13.64 25.37
C SER A 266 10.77 -14.96 24.80
N ARG A 267 9.90 -15.65 25.53
CA ARG A 267 9.27 -16.90 25.04
C ARG A 267 8.48 -16.63 23.75
N GLU A 268 7.92 -15.46 23.61
CA GLU A 268 7.16 -15.05 22.41
C GLU A 268 8.08 -14.84 21.20
N HIS A 269 9.22 -14.18 21.39
CA HIS A 269 10.21 -14.02 20.34
C HIS A 269 10.75 -15.37 19.86
N ARG A 270 11.09 -16.26 20.80
CA ARG A 270 11.57 -17.62 20.47
C ARG A 270 10.51 -18.44 19.71
N ARG A 271 9.22 -18.36 20.09
CA ARG A 271 8.14 -18.98 19.34
C ARG A 271 8.00 -18.39 17.94
N SER A 272 8.08 -17.07 17.82
CA SER A 272 8.03 -16.38 16.51
C SER A 272 9.17 -16.83 15.62
N MET A 273 10.37 -16.92 16.13
CA MET A 273 11.54 -17.44 15.39
C MET A 273 11.36 -18.90 14.93
N GLN A 274 10.75 -19.76 15.74
CA GLN A 274 10.46 -21.14 15.35
C GLN A 274 9.42 -21.22 14.24
N ILE A 275 8.35 -20.43 14.31
CA ILE A 275 7.33 -20.32 13.27
C ILE A 275 7.93 -19.75 11.98
N ASP A 276 8.77 -18.73 12.09
CA ASP A 276 9.43 -18.09 10.94
C ASP A 276 10.37 -19.05 10.20
N LYS A 277 11.03 -20.01 10.89
CA LYS A 277 11.82 -21.04 10.20
C LYS A 277 11.02 -21.83 9.15
N VAL A 278 9.72 -21.99 9.34
CA VAL A 278 8.80 -22.67 8.41
C VAL A 278 8.20 -21.68 7.42
N LEU A 279 7.61 -20.58 7.92
CA LEU A 279 6.85 -19.63 7.12
C LEU A 279 7.71 -18.78 6.19
N THR A 280 8.98 -18.56 6.53
CA THR A 280 9.94 -17.81 5.68
C THR A 280 10.97 -18.74 4.99
N HIS A 281 10.78 -20.05 5.09
CA HIS A 281 11.70 -21.02 4.49
C HIS A 281 11.76 -20.87 2.97
N ARG A 282 12.95 -20.94 2.39
CA ARG A 282 13.21 -20.68 0.95
C ARG A 282 12.32 -21.49 0.00
N ILE A 283 11.93 -22.72 0.36
CA ILE A 283 11.13 -23.62 -0.48
C ILE A 283 9.68 -23.62 -0.02
N PHE A 284 9.42 -23.74 1.29
CA PHE A 284 8.06 -23.93 1.83
C PHE A 284 7.24 -22.65 1.93
N ALA A 285 7.86 -21.47 1.94
CA ALA A 285 7.14 -20.20 2.14
C ALA A 285 6.06 -19.95 1.07
N ILE A 286 6.39 -20.17 -0.22
CA ILE A 286 5.45 -19.92 -1.33
C ILE A 286 4.33 -20.97 -1.36
N PRO A 287 4.57 -22.30 -1.31
CA PRO A 287 3.51 -23.30 -1.23
C PRO A 287 2.57 -23.11 -0.04
N LEU A 288 3.12 -22.82 1.14
CA LEU A 288 2.33 -22.61 2.34
C LEU A 288 1.48 -21.33 2.25
N PHE A 289 2.05 -20.27 1.68
CA PHE A 289 1.33 -19.06 1.36
C PHE A 289 0.15 -19.33 0.42
N ILE A 290 0.36 -20.08 -0.67
CA ILE A 290 -0.71 -20.45 -1.61
C ILE A 290 -1.79 -21.27 -0.90
N ALA A 291 -1.40 -22.19 -0.02
CA ALA A 291 -2.35 -23.01 0.74
C ALA A 291 -3.20 -22.16 1.70
N ILE A 292 -2.58 -21.24 2.48
CA ILE A 292 -3.29 -20.34 3.40
C ILE A 292 -4.24 -19.41 2.62
N MET A 293 -3.77 -18.79 1.54
CA MET A 293 -4.61 -17.91 0.73
C MET A 293 -5.70 -18.66 -0.01
N GLY A 294 -5.39 -19.87 -0.51
CA GLY A 294 -6.37 -20.77 -1.10
C GLY A 294 -7.49 -21.12 -0.10
N LEU A 295 -7.13 -21.40 1.15
CA LEU A 295 -8.11 -21.64 2.23
C LEU A 295 -8.96 -20.40 2.51
N VAL A 296 -8.34 -19.23 2.60
CA VAL A 296 -9.07 -17.95 2.79
C VAL A 296 -10.05 -17.69 1.66
N PHE A 297 -9.61 -17.86 0.41
CA PHE A 297 -10.49 -17.67 -0.74
C PHE A 297 -11.59 -18.74 -0.81
N PHE A 298 -11.28 -20.00 -0.52
CA PHE A 298 -12.27 -21.07 -0.45
C PHE A 298 -13.35 -20.79 0.60
N LEU A 299 -12.97 -20.41 1.82
CA LEU A 299 -13.92 -20.06 2.87
C LEU A 299 -14.74 -18.82 2.52
N THR A 300 -14.13 -17.83 1.87
CA THR A 300 -14.81 -16.60 1.46
C THR A 300 -15.81 -16.84 0.33
N PHE A 301 -15.38 -17.50 -0.75
CA PHE A 301 -16.18 -17.58 -1.99
C PHE A 301 -17.09 -18.79 -2.05
N ASN A 302 -16.80 -19.89 -1.33
CA ASN A 302 -17.58 -21.11 -1.42
C ASN A 302 -18.34 -21.49 -0.13
N VAL A 303 -17.92 -20.98 1.03
CA VAL A 303 -18.54 -21.39 2.30
C VAL A 303 -19.24 -20.23 2.98
N VAL A 304 -18.50 -19.40 3.73
CA VAL A 304 -19.08 -18.37 4.59
C VAL A 304 -19.65 -17.20 3.77
N GLY A 305 -18.83 -16.65 2.90
CA GLY A 305 -19.25 -15.49 2.10
C GLY A 305 -20.35 -15.83 1.11
N ALA A 306 -20.30 -17.00 0.46
CA ALA A 306 -21.36 -17.47 -0.43
C ALA A 306 -22.67 -17.68 0.30
N PHE A 307 -22.64 -18.34 1.47
CA PHE A 307 -23.85 -18.52 2.28
C PHE A 307 -24.48 -17.19 2.67
N LEU A 308 -23.69 -16.26 3.22
CA LEU A 308 -24.20 -14.95 3.63
C LEU A 308 -24.67 -14.09 2.43
N SER A 309 -23.99 -14.21 1.29
CA SER A 309 -24.40 -13.54 0.05
C SER A 309 -25.73 -14.06 -0.47
N ASN A 310 -25.94 -15.38 -0.44
CA ASN A 310 -27.21 -15.99 -0.83
C ASN A 310 -28.37 -15.52 0.09
N VAL A 311 -28.15 -15.50 1.42
CA VAL A 311 -29.14 -14.98 2.36
C VAL A 311 -29.48 -13.52 2.08
N MET A 312 -28.47 -12.69 1.77
CA MET A 312 -28.68 -11.29 1.41
C MET A 312 -29.44 -11.16 0.09
N SER A 313 -29.10 -11.98 -0.93
CA SER A 313 -29.81 -12.01 -2.21
C SER A 313 -31.30 -12.35 -2.00
N TYR A 314 -31.62 -13.39 -1.25
CA TYR A 314 -33.02 -13.72 -0.94
C TYR A 314 -33.76 -12.58 -0.23
N ALA A 315 -33.11 -11.85 0.67
CA ALA A 315 -33.70 -10.70 1.32
C ALA A 315 -33.98 -9.55 0.32
N ILE A 316 -33.04 -9.29 -0.58
CA ILE A 316 -33.18 -8.25 -1.62
C ILE A 316 -34.27 -8.65 -2.61
N ASP A 317 -34.29 -9.90 -3.06
CA ASP A 317 -35.31 -10.41 -3.99
C ASP A 317 -36.72 -10.30 -3.35
N GLY A 318 -36.84 -10.62 -2.06
CA GLY A 318 -38.07 -10.42 -1.32
C GLY A 318 -38.52 -8.96 -1.22
N LEU A 319 -37.59 -8.04 -0.99
CA LEU A 319 -37.86 -6.59 -1.01
C LEU A 319 -38.24 -6.10 -2.39
N THR A 320 -37.57 -6.58 -3.41
CA THR A 320 -37.87 -6.25 -4.83
C THR A 320 -39.28 -6.72 -5.18
N LEU A 321 -39.66 -7.94 -4.81
CA LEU A 321 -41.01 -8.47 -5.05
C LEU A 321 -42.09 -7.68 -4.31
N LEU A 322 -41.82 -7.26 -3.07
CA LEU A 322 -42.75 -6.40 -2.32
C LEU A 322 -42.90 -5.03 -2.99
N ALA A 323 -41.79 -4.42 -3.43
CA ALA A 323 -41.80 -3.15 -4.15
C ALA A 323 -42.56 -3.27 -5.49
N ASP A 324 -42.32 -4.32 -6.26
CA ASP A 324 -42.99 -4.64 -7.50
C ASP A 324 -44.51 -4.74 -7.35
N ARG A 325 -44.98 -5.53 -6.36
CA ARG A 325 -46.37 -5.65 -6.03
C ARG A 325 -47.02 -4.33 -5.61
N ALA A 326 -46.32 -3.55 -4.78
CA ALA A 326 -46.81 -2.26 -4.30
C ALA A 326 -46.96 -1.25 -5.45
N LEU A 327 -45.94 -1.16 -6.31
CA LEU A 327 -45.95 -0.27 -7.48
C LEU A 327 -47.01 -0.68 -8.49
N THR A 328 -47.19 -1.97 -8.74
CA THR A 328 -48.24 -2.52 -9.63
C THR A 328 -49.63 -2.26 -9.05
N ALA A 329 -49.82 -2.46 -7.74
CA ALA A 329 -51.10 -2.18 -7.08
C ALA A 329 -51.47 -0.70 -7.07
N TYR A 330 -50.48 0.19 -7.03
CA TYR A 330 -50.65 1.64 -7.12
C TYR A 330 -50.91 2.11 -8.55
N GLY A 331 -50.59 1.30 -9.57
CA GLY A 331 -50.81 1.64 -11.00
C GLY A 331 -49.86 2.72 -11.51
N ILE A 332 -48.62 2.71 -11.05
CA ILE A 332 -47.63 3.70 -11.45
C ILE A 332 -47.25 3.60 -12.95
N ASN A 333 -46.77 4.68 -13.55
CA ASN A 333 -46.32 4.69 -14.93
C ASN A 333 -45.26 3.57 -15.17
N PRO A 334 -45.41 2.77 -16.26
CA PRO A 334 -44.53 1.64 -16.56
C PRO A 334 -43.03 2.00 -16.60
N VAL A 335 -42.70 3.21 -17.08
CA VAL A 335 -41.30 3.71 -17.14
C VAL A 335 -40.74 3.92 -15.73
N VAL A 336 -41.53 4.48 -14.83
CA VAL A 336 -41.15 4.68 -13.43
C VAL A 336 -41.04 3.35 -12.69
N HIS A 337 -41.95 2.42 -13.00
CA HIS A 337 -41.89 1.05 -12.49
C HIS A 337 -40.59 0.37 -12.89
N SER A 338 -40.22 0.37 -14.18
CA SER A 338 -38.96 -0.17 -14.68
C SER A 338 -37.72 0.55 -14.08
N LEU A 339 -37.76 1.88 -13.92
CA LEU A 339 -36.70 2.60 -13.24
C LEU A 339 -36.43 2.07 -11.80
N VAL A 340 -37.54 1.85 -11.06
CA VAL A 340 -37.41 1.41 -9.67
C VAL A 340 -36.95 -0.05 -9.62
N ILE A 341 -37.59 -0.94 -10.36
CA ILE A 341 -37.30 -2.39 -10.29
C ILE A 341 -36.02 -2.73 -11.04
N ASP A 342 -35.91 -2.37 -12.33
CA ASP A 342 -34.78 -2.79 -13.17
C ASP A 342 -33.56 -1.84 -13.02
N GLY A 343 -33.81 -0.55 -12.77
CA GLY A 343 -32.72 0.43 -12.58
C GLY A 343 -32.15 0.44 -11.15
N ILE A 344 -33.03 0.55 -10.15
CA ILE A 344 -32.58 0.74 -8.74
C ILE A 344 -32.43 -0.59 -8.03
N PHE A 345 -33.51 -1.39 -7.92
CA PHE A 345 -33.45 -2.64 -7.16
C PHE A 345 -32.52 -3.68 -7.79
N ALA A 346 -32.58 -3.88 -9.10
CA ALA A 346 -31.66 -4.80 -9.78
C ALA A 346 -30.22 -4.32 -9.71
N GLY A 347 -29.96 -3.02 -9.95
CA GLY A 347 -28.62 -2.44 -9.95
C GLY A 347 -27.99 -2.36 -8.55
N VAL A 348 -28.67 -1.74 -7.59
CA VAL A 348 -28.16 -1.61 -6.22
C VAL A 348 -28.21 -2.95 -5.48
N GLY A 349 -29.25 -3.72 -5.71
CA GLY A 349 -29.45 -5.04 -5.11
C GLY A 349 -28.30 -5.99 -5.43
N SER A 350 -27.88 -6.05 -6.69
CA SER A 350 -26.72 -6.89 -7.08
C SER A 350 -25.45 -6.50 -6.33
N VAL A 351 -25.20 -5.21 -6.11
CA VAL A 351 -24.01 -4.73 -5.39
C VAL A 351 -24.10 -5.04 -3.88
N VAL A 352 -25.28 -4.86 -3.28
CA VAL A 352 -25.49 -5.12 -1.86
C VAL A 352 -25.44 -6.62 -1.56
N SER A 353 -25.85 -7.48 -2.48
CA SER A 353 -25.75 -8.95 -2.31
C SER A 353 -24.29 -9.43 -2.26
N PHE A 354 -23.33 -8.70 -2.85
CA PHE A 354 -21.90 -8.99 -2.74
C PHE A 354 -21.24 -8.45 -1.46
N LEU A 355 -21.92 -7.58 -0.70
CA LEU A 355 -21.36 -6.98 0.51
C LEU A 355 -20.91 -8.01 1.53
N PRO A 356 -21.70 -9.06 1.88
CA PRO A 356 -21.29 -10.08 2.85
C PRO A 356 -20.03 -10.83 2.43
N LEU A 357 -19.86 -11.08 1.14
CA LEU A 357 -18.68 -11.73 0.59
C LEU A 357 -17.42 -10.85 0.77
N ILE A 358 -17.55 -9.55 0.52
CA ILE A 358 -16.46 -8.58 0.71
C ILE A 358 -16.11 -8.44 2.19
N VAL A 359 -17.11 -8.37 3.08
CA VAL A 359 -16.92 -8.29 4.53
C VAL A 359 -16.22 -9.54 5.05
N THR A 360 -16.60 -10.73 4.58
CA THR A 360 -15.96 -12.00 4.92
C THR A 360 -14.50 -12.05 4.47
N LEU A 361 -14.21 -11.57 3.25
CA LEU A 361 -12.83 -11.46 2.75
C LEU A 361 -11.99 -10.56 3.67
N PHE A 362 -12.51 -9.38 4.01
CA PHE A 362 -11.81 -8.47 4.90
C PHE A 362 -11.63 -9.01 6.31
N PHE A 363 -12.59 -9.77 6.81
CA PHE A 363 -12.46 -10.45 8.09
C PHE A 363 -11.22 -11.36 8.11
N PHE A 364 -11.08 -12.25 7.14
CA PHE A 364 -9.93 -13.14 7.07
C PHE A 364 -8.62 -12.40 6.81
N LEU A 365 -8.62 -11.41 5.93
CA LEU A 365 -7.43 -10.59 5.67
C LEU A 365 -7.00 -9.79 6.90
N SER A 366 -7.93 -9.25 7.67
CA SER A 366 -7.63 -8.53 8.92
C SER A 366 -7.03 -9.45 9.98
N ILE A 367 -7.47 -10.72 10.05
CA ILE A 367 -6.85 -11.73 10.91
C ILE A 367 -5.40 -11.98 10.50
N LEU A 368 -5.13 -12.15 9.20
CA LEU A 368 -3.77 -12.36 8.70
C LEU A 368 -2.87 -11.13 8.90
N GLU A 369 -3.43 -9.93 8.77
CA GLU A 369 -2.72 -8.68 8.98
C GLU A 369 -2.38 -8.48 10.46
N ASP A 370 -3.35 -8.59 11.36
CA ASP A 370 -3.16 -8.37 12.80
C ASP A 370 -2.27 -9.47 13.45
N SER A 371 -2.29 -10.70 12.92
CA SER A 371 -1.39 -11.78 13.37
C SER A 371 0.09 -11.52 13.03
N GLY A 372 0.40 -10.60 12.11
CA GLY A 372 1.76 -10.36 11.62
C GLY A 372 2.19 -11.26 10.45
N TYR A 373 1.30 -12.14 9.95
CA TYR A 373 1.61 -13.05 8.83
C TYR A 373 1.90 -12.28 7.52
N MET A 374 1.13 -11.22 7.24
CA MET A 374 1.29 -10.44 6.01
C MET A 374 2.67 -9.76 5.89
N ALA A 375 3.31 -9.42 7.01
CA ALA A 375 4.68 -8.89 7.02
C ALA A 375 5.69 -9.93 6.51
N ARG A 376 5.51 -11.22 6.87
CA ARG A 376 6.36 -12.33 6.40
C ARG A 376 6.18 -12.59 4.91
N VAL A 377 4.95 -12.56 4.46
CA VAL A 377 4.64 -12.70 3.02
C VAL A 377 5.32 -11.58 2.24
N ALA A 378 5.21 -10.33 2.68
CA ALA A 378 5.88 -9.19 2.06
C ALA A 378 7.41 -9.37 2.06
N PHE A 379 8.00 -9.88 3.13
CA PHE A 379 9.43 -10.18 3.23
C PHE A 379 9.88 -11.25 2.21
N VAL A 380 9.17 -12.37 2.14
CA VAL A 380 9.50 -13.46 1.21
C VAL A 380 9.38 -13.00 -0.25
N MET A 381 8.35 -12.22 -0.56
CA MET A 381 8.07 -11.75 -1.92
C MET A 381 8.96 -10.58 -2.36
N ASP A 382 9.65 -9.90 -1.43
CA ASP A 382 10.46 -8.71 -1.74
C ASP A 382 11.53 -8.99 -2.79
N LYS A 383 12.23 -10.13 -2.69
CA LYS A 383 13.27 -10.53 -3.65
C LYS A 383 12.74 -10.69 -5.08
N LEU A 384 11.51 -11.19 -5.24
CA LEU A 384 10.88 -11.38 -6.55
C LEU A 384 10.36 -10.05 -7.11
N LEU A 385 9.68 -9.26 -6.27
CA LEU A 385 9.08 -8.00 -6.70
C LEU A 385 10.11 -6.92 -7.03
N ARG A 386 11.26 -6.89 -6.38
CA ARG A 386 12.36 -5.99 -6.74
C ARG A 386 12.86 -6.19 -8.17
N LYS A 387 12.82 -7.42 -8.69
CA LYS A 387 13.20 -7.67 -10.09
C LYS A 387 12.32 -6.91 -11.07
N ILE A 388 11.02 -6.77 -10.76
CA ILE A 388 10.05 -6.02 -11.57
C ILE A 388 9.91 -4.55 -11.14
N GLY A 389 10.73 -4.09 -10.17
CA GLY A 389 10.78 -2.69 -9.75
C GLY A 389 9.79 -2.31 -8.66
N LEU A 390 9.26 -3.26 -7.89
CA LEU A 390 8.34 -3.05 -6.77
C LEU A 390 8.97 -3.49 -5.45
N SER A 391 8.52 -2.92 -4.33
CA SER A 391 8.85 -3.41 -2.99
C SER A 391 7.95 -4.58 -2.59
N GLY A 392 8.41 -5.43 -1.66
CA GLY A 392 7.64 -6.57 -1.16
C GLY A 392 6.27 -6.22 -0.60
N ARG A 393 6.11 -5.02 -0.04
CA ARG A 393 4.82 -4.51 0.48
C ARG A 393 3.76 -4.38 -0.62
N SER A 394 4.15 -4.18 -1.88
CA SER A 394 3.23 -4.10 -3.02
C SER A 394 2.52 -5.41 -3.30
N PHE A 395 3.04 -6.53 -2.79
CA PHE A 395 2.43 -7.85 -2.98
C PHE A 395 1.07 -7.99 -2.34
N VAL A 396 0.89 -7.42 -1.14
CA VAL A 396 -0.38 -7.51 -0.39
C VAL A 396 -1.55 -6.87 -1.17
N PRO A 397 -1.46 -5.62 -1.66
CA PRO A 397 -2.48 -5.05 -2.54
C PRO A 397 -2.75 -5.88 -3.80
N MET A 398 -1.70 -6.37 -4.47
CA MET A 398 -1.87 -7.19 -5.68
C MET A 398 -2.60 -8.50 -5.38
N LEU A 399 -2.32 -9.13 -4.24
CA LEU A 399 -3.01 -10.33 -3.78
C LEU A 399 -4.50 -10.09 -3.53
N VAL A 400 -4.83 -9.01 -2.81
CA VAL A 400 -6.22 -8.61 -2.56
C VAL A 400 -6.96 -8.37 -3.89
N GLY A 401 -6.24 -7.99 -4.94
CA GLY A 401 -6.75 -7.80 -6.30
C GLY A 401 -7.40 -9.03 -6.92
N PHE A 402 -7.01 -10.24 -6.52
CA PHE A 402 -7.68 -11.48 -6.95
C PHE A 402 -9.09 -11.61 -6.35
N GLY A 403 -9.34 -11.01 -5.22
CA GLY A 403 -10.70 -10.91 -4.67
C GLY A 403 -11.47 -9.74 -5.28
N CYS A 404 -11.00 -8.52 -5.08
CA CYS A 404 -11.63 -7.30 -5.59
C CYS A 404 -10.59 -6.18 -5.77
N SER A 405 -10.65 -5.48 -6.93
CA SER A 405 -9.72 -4.38 -7.24
C SER A 405 -9.93 -3.14 -6.35
N VAL A 406 -11.15 -2.87 -5.87
CA VAL A 406 -11.45 -1.69 -5.03
C VAL A 406 -10.65 -1.72 -3.72
N PRO A 407 -10.80 -2.75 -2.85
CA PRO A 407 -10.02 -2.85 -1.63
C PRO A 407 -8.51 -3.00 -1.89
N ALA A 408 -8.14 -3.65 -3.00
CA ALA A 408 -6.76 -3.78 -3.40
C ALA A 408 -6.07 -2.43 -3.65
N ILE A 409 -6.73 -1.53 -4.37
CA ILE A 409 -6.24 -0.17 -4.62
C ILE A 409 -6.16 0.61 -3.30
N MET A 410 -7.16 0.48 -2.41
CA MET A 410 -7.14 1.12 -1.09
C MET A 410 -6.01 0.58 -0.19
N ALA A 411 -5.69 -0.71 -0.28
CA ALA A 411 -4.59 -1.34 0.43
C ALA A 411 -3.19 -0.83 0.01
N THR A 412 -3.10 0.01 -1.04
CA THR A 412 -1.84 0.68 -1.39
C THR A 412 -1.50 1.89 -0.52
N ARG A 413 -2.43 2.38 0.31
CA ARG A 413 -2.24 3.57 1.17
C ARG A 413 -1.02 3.48 2.11
N PRO A 414 -0.74 2.32 2.75
CA PRO A 414 0.43 2.17 3.62
C PRO A 414 1.78 2.08 2.89
N LEU A 415 1.80 2.10 1.56
CA LEU A 415 3.05 2.09 0.81
C LEU A 415 3.75 3.44 0.95
N SER A 416 4.94 3.44 1.52
CA SER A 416 5.73 4.63 1.84
C SER A 416 6.25 5.36 0.60
N SER A 417 6.49 4.63 -0.51
CA SER A 417 6.94 5.20 -1.78
C SER A 417 5.76 5.58 -2.69
N ASN A 418 5.66 6.86 -3.05
CA ASN A 418 4.69 7.33 -4.05
C ASN A 418 4.84 6.65 -5.41
N ARG A 419 6.07 6.30 -5.78
CA ARG A 419 6.40 5.57 -7.00
C ARG A 419 5.80 4.16 -6.94
N ASP A 420 6.13 3.40 -5.91
CA ASP A 420 5.66 2.03 -5.73
C ASP A 420 4.14 1.99 -5.58
N ARG A 421 3.56 2.97 -4.86
CA ARG A 421 2.11 3.11 -4.71
C ARG A 421 1.41 3.29 -6.06
N LYS A 422 1.85 4.25 -6.90
CA LYS A 422 1.26 4.51 -8.21
C LYS A 422 1.42 3.32 -9.15
N MET A 423 2.59 2.69 -9.15
CA MET A 423 2.87 1.50 -9.96
C MET A 423 1.99 0.32 -9.52
N THR A 424 1.83 0.09 -8.21
CA THR A 424 0.95 -0.95 -7.67
C THR A 424 -0.52 -0.70 -8.03
N ILE A 425 -1.02 0.54 -7.90
CA ILE A 425 -2.38 0.92 -8.31
C ILE A 425 -2.62 0.59 -9.79
N LEU A 426 -1.65 0.84 -10.66
CA LEU A 426 -1.75 0.59 -12.10
C LEU A 426 -1.73 -0.90 -12.42
N LEU A 427 -0.99 -1.70 -11.68
CA LEU A 427 -0.84 -3.13 -11.90
C LEU A 427 -1.96 -3.99 -11.29
N THR A 428 -2.58 -3.52 -10.21
CA THR A 428 -3.64 -4.24 -9.49
C THR A 428 -4.80 -4.71 -10.40
N PRO A 429 -5.33 -3.94 -11.37
CA PRO A 429 -6.43 -4.38 -12.22
C PRO A 429 -6.12 -5.53 -13.19
N PHE A 430 -4.83 -5.85 -13.42
CA PHE A 430 -4.43 -7.03 -14.21
C PHE A 430 -4.65 -8.33 -13.43
N MET A 431 -4.80 -8.25 -12.10
CA MET A 431 -5.20 -9.40 -11.29
C MET A 431 -6.67 -9.71 -11.54
N SER A 432 -6.97 -11.00 -11.73
CA SER A 432 -8.33 -11.44 -12.05
C SER A 432 -9.21 -11.41 -10.80
N CYS A 433 -10.14 -10.45 -10.69
CA CYS A 433 -11.08 -10.38 -9.58
C CYS A 433 -12.23 -11.40 -9.71
N SER A 434 -12.88 -11.72 -8.58
CA SER A 434 -13.98 -12.69 -8.52
C SER A 434 -15.16 -12.38 -9.42
N ALA A 435 -15.47 -11.10 -9.67
CA ALA A 435 -16.57 -10.68 -10.56
C ALA A 435 -16.35 -11.07 -12.04
N LYS A 436 -15.14 -11.46 -12.43
CA LYS A 436 -14.84 -11.97 -13.78
C LYS A 436 -15.12 -13.48 -13.91
N ILE A 437 -15.21 -14.23 -12.80
CA ILE A 437 -15.39 -15.69 -12.82
C ILE A 437 -16.65 -16.12 -13.59
N PRO A 438 -17.83 -15.50 -13.42
CA PRO A 438 -19.02 -15.89 -14.20
C PRO A 438 -18.83 -15.80 -15.73
N ILE A 439 -18.08 -14.80 -16.21
CA ILE A 439 -17.74 -14.69 -17.63
C ILE A 439 -16.86 -15.85 -18.06
N TYR A 440 -15.82 -16.15 -17.27
CA TYR A 440 -14.87 -17.21 -17.59
C TYR A 440 -15.52 -18.58 -17.61
N THR A 441 -16.35 -18.90 -16.61
CA THR A 441 -17.06 -20.18 -16.53
C THR A 441 -18.04 -20.38 -17.67
N LEU A 442 -18.81 -19.34 -18.01
CA LEU A 442 -19.76 -19.40 -19.12
C LEU A 442 -19.05 -19.67 -20.46
N PHE A 443 -18.01 -18.88 -20.75
CA PHE A 443 -17.29 -19.02 -22.03
C PHE A 443 -16.42 -20.29 -22.08
N ALA A 444 -15.81 -20.69 -20.95
CA ALA A 444 -15.03 -21.92 -20.87
C ALA A 444 -15.91 -23.13 -21.12
N ALA A 445 -17.07 -23.22 -20.46
CA ALA A 445 -18.01 -24.31 -20.66
C ALA A 445 -18.61 -24.35 -22.07
N ALA A 446 -18.90 -23.17 -22.67
CA ALA A 446 -19.47 -23.11 -24.00
C ALA A 446 -18.46 -23.46 -25.11
N PHE A 447 -17.25 -22.91 -25.09
CA PHE A 447 -16.32 -22.98 -26.21
C PHE A 447 -15.13 -23.93 -26.01
N PHE A 448 -14.86 -24.39 -24.76
CA PHE A 448 -13.74 -25.27 -24.44
C PHE A 448 -14.15 -26.45 -23.56
N PRO A 449 -15.18 -27.25 -23.98
CA PRO A 449 -15.66 -28.37 -23.19
C PRO A 449 -14.54 -29.40 -22.91
N GLY A 450 -14.40 -29.83 -21.65
CA GLY A 450 -13.36 -30.73 -21.20
C GLY A 450 -11.99 -30.05 -20.91
N HIS A 451 -11.84 -28.75 -21.20
CA HIS A 451 -10.61 -27.97 -20.94
C HIS A 451 -10.88 -26.74 -20.07
N GLU A 452 -12.04 -26.66 -19.40
CA GLU A 452 -12.49 -25.49 -18.65
C GLU A 452 -11.48 -25.08 -17.58
N LEU A 453 -10.93 -26.04 -16.84
CA LEU A 453 -9.92 -25.80 -15.82
C LEU A 453 -8.64 -25.19 -16.43
N LEU A 454 -8.21 -25.69 -17.59
CA LEU A 454 -7.01 -25.21 -18.25
C LEU A 454 -7.19 -23.77 -18.76
N VAL A 455 -8.36 -23.44 -19.31
CA VAL A 455 -8.69 -22.06 -19.71
C VAL A 455 -8.72 -21.13 -18.52
N MET A 456 -9.33 -21.55 -17.40
CA MET A 456 -9.35 -20.76 -16.17
C MET A 456 -7.93 -20.49 -15.67
N LEU A 457 -7.08 -21.50 -15.58
CA LEU A 457 -5.69 -21.35 -15.18
C LEU A 457 -4.92 -20.45 -16.15
N ALA A 458 -5.10 -20.61 -17.45
CA ALA A 458 -4.46 -19.78 -18.48
C ALA A 458 -4.85 -18.29 -18.32
N LEU A 459 -6.09 -18.00 -18.01
CA LEU A 459 -6.56 -16.62 -17.76
C LEU A 459 -5.92 -16.04 -16.48
N TYR A 460 -5.88 -16.79 -15.37
CA TYR A 460 -5.26 -16.32 -14.15
C TYR A 460 -3.76 -16.05 -14.30
N PHE A 461 -3.03 -17.03 -14.86
CA PHE A 461 -1.58 -16.89 -15.10
C PHE A 461 -1.29 -15.86 -16.20
N GLY A 462 -2.14 -15.78 -17.23
CA GLY A 462 -2.04 -14.78 -18.29
C GLY A 462 -2.15 -13.35 -17.75
N GLY A 463 -3.08 -13.08 -16.83
CA GLY A 463 -3.20 -11.79 -16.15
C GLY A 463 -1.94 -11.42 -15.37
N ILE A 464 -1.38 -12.37 -14.61
CA ILE A 464 -0.13 -12.18 -13.87
C ILE A 464 1.02 -11.89 -14.83
N LEU A 465 1.16 -12.68 -15.89
CA LEU A 465 2.23 -12.52 -16.88
C LEU A 465 2.19 -11.15 -17.56
N VAL A 466 1.01 -10.73 -18.03
CA VAL A 466 0.83 -9.40 -18.62
C VAL A 466 1.13 -8.31 -17.60
N GLY A 467 0.68 -8.46 -16.35
CA GLY A 467 1.02 -7.55 -15.26
C GLY A 467 2.54 -7.42 -15.04
N ILE A 468 3.28 -8.52 -15.08
CA ILE A 468 4.75 -8.52 -14.98
C ILE A 468 5.39 -7.81 -16.19
N LEU A 469 4.93 -8.09 -17.41
CA LEU A 469 5.44 -7.43 -18.62
C LEU A 469 5.20 -5.92 -18.58
N VAL A 470 4.01 -5.50 -18.21
CA VAL A 470 3.68 -4.07 -18.03
C VAL A 470 4.55 -3.44 -16.93
N ALA A 471 4.78 -4.15 -15.81
CA ALA A 471 5.66 -3.67 -14.74
C ALA A 471 7.10 -3.46 -15.23
N LEU A 472 7.65 -4.38 -16.02
CA LEU A 472 9.00 -4.25 -16.60
C LEU A 472 9.11 -3.06 -17.57
N VAL A 473 8.08 -2.85 -18.40
CA VAL A 473 8.03 -1.67 -19.29
C VAL A 473 7.97 -0.39 -18.48
N LEU A 474 7.12 -0.33 -17.47
CA LEU A 474 6.94 0.85 -16.62
C LEU A 474 8.18 1.16 -15.77
N LYS A 475 8.87 0.15 -15.26
CA LYS A 475 10.14 0.30 -14.53
C LYS A 475 11.18 1.04 -15.35
N ASN A 476 11.26 0.76 -16.64
CA ASN A 476 12.28 1.32 -17.52
C ASN A 476 11.87 2.67 -18.18
N THR A 477 10.57 3.00 -18.15
CA THR A 477 9.99 4.19 -18.78
C THR A 477 9.51 5.23 -17.78
N ALA A 478 8.29 5.07 -17.28
CA ALA A 478 7.60 6.06 -16.46
C ALA A 478 7.99 6.06 -14.98
N PHE A 479 8.46 4.91 -14.45
CA PHE A 479 8.79 4.74 -13.04
C PHE A 479 10.26 4.32 -12.84
N LYS A 480 11.18 5.11 -13.42
CA LYS A 480 12.64 4.91 -13.24
C LYS A 480 13.04 5.05 -11.76
N GLY A 481 14.05 4.30 -11.35
CA GLY A 481 14.59 4.31 -9.98
C GLY A 481 14.49 2.95 -9.29
N ASN A 482 15.19 2.81 -8.17
CA ASN A 482 15.18 1.58 -7.37
C ASN A 482 13.99 1.57 -6.40
N PRO A 483 13.38 0.41 -6.15
CA PRO A 483 12.36 0.29 -5.10
C PRO A 483 12.99 0.54 -3.73
N VAL A 484 12.20 1.10 -2.80
CA VAL A 484 12.65 1.35 -1.43
C VAL A 484 13.09 0.02 -0.80
N PRO A 485 14.28 -0.03 -0.17
CA PRO A 485 14.72 -1.21 0.55
C PRO A 485 13.71 -1.63 1.61
N PHE A 486 13.39 -2.92 1.64
CA PHE A 486 12.51 -3.47 2.66
C PHE A 486 13.32 -3.69 3.95
N VAL A 487 13.44 -2.63 4.75
CA VAL A 487 14.04 -2.70 6.08
C VAL A 487 12.90 -2.66 7.09
N MET A 488 12.40 -3.82 7.49
CA MET A 488 11.33 -3.92 8.49
C MET A 488 11.63 -5.08 9.44
N GLU A 489 11.48 -4.80 10.74
CA GLU A 489 11.40 -5.88 11.73
C GLU A 489 10.14 -6.69 11.49
N LEU A 490 10.27 -8.00 11.51
CA LEU A 490 9.13 -8.88 11.53
C LEU A 490 8.50 -8.79 12.94
N PRO A 491 7.27 -8.27 13.08
CA PRO A 491 6.63 -8.16 14.38
C PRO A 491 6.44 -9.57 14.99
N ASN A 492 6.49 -9.71 16.30
CA ASN A 492 6.16 -10.99 16.93
C ASN A 492 4.74 -11.42 16.57
N TYR A 493 4.54 -12.74 16.41
CA TYR A 493 3.18 -13.26 16.21
C TYR A 493 2.35 -13.02 17.46
N ARG A 494 1.15 -12.52 17.24
CA ARG A 494 0.16 -12.34 18.30
C ARG A 494 -1.22 -12.82 17.84
N PHE A 495 -2.04 -13.20 18.79
CA PHE A 495 -3.42 -13.51 18.50
C PHE A 495 -4.15 -12.23 18.07
N PRO A 496 -4.90 -12.28 16.96
CA PRO A 496 -5.68 -11.14 16.50
C PRO A 496 -6.67 -10.69 17.57
N SER A 497 -6.71 -9.38 17.82
CA SER A 497 -7.68 -8.84 18.76
C SER A 497 -9.05 -8.71 18.09
N ALA A 498 -10.08 -9.31 18.66
CA ALA A 498 -11.43 -9.27 18.11
C ALA A 498 -11.91 -7.82 17.86
N LYS A 499 -11.59 -6.90 18.76
CA LYS A 499 -11.92 -5.49 18.63
C LYS A 499 -11.24 -4.84 17.39
N SER A 500 -9.94 -5.08 17.19
CA SER A 500 -9.20 -4.55 16.04
C SER A 500 -9.73 -5.11 14.73
N VAL A 501 -9.97 -6.44 14.67
CA VAL A 501 -10.50 -7.10 13.47
C VAL A 501 -11.87 -6.56 13.09
N VAL A 502 -12.80 -6.44 14.05
CA VAL A 502 -14.15 -5.90 13.80
C VAL A 502 -14.08 -4.42 13.37
N LEU A 503 -13.23 -3.61 13.99
CA LEU A 503 -13.09 -2.20 13.63
C LEU A 503 -12.56 -2.03 12.20
N LEU A 504 -11.47 -2.73 11.86
CA LEU A 504 -10.89 -2.72 10.51
C LEU A 504 -11.90 -3.22 9.45
N MET A 505 -12.61 -4.30 9.76
CA MET A 505 -13.65 -4.83 8.90
C MET A 505 -14.76 -3.81 8.66
N TRP A 506 -15.23 -3.14 9.73
CA TRP A 506 -16.28 -2.11 9.62
C TRP A 506 -15.85 -0.89 8.82
N GLU A 507 -14.64 -0.39 9.03
CA GLU A 507 -14.09 0.73 8.25
C GLU A 507 -14.05 0.41 6.75
N LYS A 508 -13.56 -0.79 6.39
CA LYS A 508 -13.51 -1.24 4.99
C LYS A 508 -14.91 -1.44 4.40
N ALA A 509 -15.83 -2.03 5.16
CA ALA A 509 -17.22 -2.21 4.75
C ALA A 509 -17.94 -0.87 4.54
N LYS A 510 -17.75 0.09 5.44
CA LYS A 510 -18.31 1.45 5.34
C LYS A 510 -17.80 2.18 4.10
N ASP A 511 -16.49 2.16 3.85
CA ASP A 511 -15.89 2.76 2.66
C ASP A 511 -16.45 2.16 1.36
N PHE A 512 -16.62 0.83 1.33
CA PHE A 512 -17.23 0.14 0.19
C PHE A 512 -18.70 0.55 -0.02
N LEU A 513 -19.51 0.52 1.05
CA LEU A 513 -20.93 0.92 0.99
C LEU A 513 -21.09 2.36 0.49
N THR A 514 -20.31 3.30 1.01
CA THR A 514 -20.38 4.69 0.57
C THR A 514 -20.12 4.83 -0.93
N ARG A 515 -19.15 4.08 -1.47
CA ARG A 515 -18.84 4.08 -2.92
C ARG A 515 -19.90 3.36 -3.73
N ALA A 516 -20.46 2.26 -3.21
CA ALA A 516 -21.53 1.54 -3.86
C ALA A 516 -22.76 2.43 -4.05
N PHE A 517 -23.21 3.11 -3.01
CA PHE A 517 -24.38 3.98 -3.07
C PHE A 517 -24.16 5.28 -3.86
N THR A 518 -22.93 5.77 -4.01
CA THR A 518 -22.68 7.01 -4.76
C THR A 518 -22.35 6.74 -6.22
N VAL A 519 -21.37 5.91 -6.50
CA VAL A 519 -20.82 5.74 -7.85
C VAL A 519 -21.54 4.66 -8.64
N ILE A 520 -21.78 3.49 -8.02
CA ILE A 520 -22.40 2.37 -8.74
C ILE A 520 -23.86 2.66 -8.98
N PHE A 521 -24.59 3.19 -8.00
CA PHE A 521 -25.98 3.59 -8.16
C PHE A 521 -26.16 4.56 -9.35
N MET A 522 -25.33 5.63 -9.43
CA MET A 522 -25.41 6.55 -10.57
C MET A 522 -25.10 5.86 -11.89
N ALA A 523 -24.10 4.96 -11.91
CA ALA A 523 -23.76 4.24 -13.13
C ALA A 523 -24.87 3.29 -13.57
N THR A 524 -25.53 2.58 -12.65
CA THR A 524 -26.66 1.68 -12.99
C THR A 524 -27.86 2.44 -13.53
N VAL A 525 -28.22 3.59 -12.93
CA VAL A 525 -29.29 4.44 -13.45
C VAL A 525 -28.97 4.95 -14.86
N ILE A 526 -27.71 5.35 -15.13
CA ILE A 526 -27.31 5.78 -16.48
C ILE A 526 -27.42 4.63 -17.49
N ILE A 527 -26.95 3.43 -17.12
CA ILE A 527 -27.05 2.25 -18.01
C ILE A 527 -28.50 1.87 -18.23
N TRP A 528 -29.35 1.84 -17.18
CA TRP A 528 -30.78 1.61 -17.34
C TRP A 528 -31.41 2.61 -18.31
N PHE A 529 -31.09 3.92 -18.14
CA PHE A 529 -31.58 4.95 -19.06
C PHE A 529 -31.15 4.67 -20.51
N MET A 530 -29.88 4.33 -20.73
CA MET A 530 -29.36 4.02 -22.06
C MET A 530 -29.94 2.72 -22.65
N GLN A 531 -30.40 1.78 -21.83
CA GLN A 531 -31.07 0.55 -22.28
C GLN A 531 -32.53 0.75 -22.60
N THR A 532 -33.21 1.63 -21.84
CA THR A 532 -34.67 1.82 -21.92
C THR A 532 -35.08 2.80 -23.00
N PHE A 533 -34.21 3.75 -23.39
CA PHE A 533 -34.56 4.80 -24.34
C PHE A 533 -33.78 4.71 -25.65
N ASP A 534 -34.44 5.13 -26.77
CA ASP A 534 -33.79 5.36 -28.03
C ASP A 534 -33.14 6.77 -28.08
N THR A 535 -32.48 7.10 -29.21
CA THR A 535 -31.83 8.42 -29.40
C THR A 535 -32.83 9.59 -29.47
N ARG A 536 -34.13 9.31 -29.54
CA ARG A 536 -35.23 10.30 -29.55
C ARG A 536 -35.99 10.33 -28.22
N LEU A 537 -35.50 9.61 -27.20
CA LEU A 537 -36.08 9.47 -25.86
C LEU A 537 -37.45 8.75 -25.86
N ASN A 538 -37.73 7.90 -26.84
CA ASN A 538 -38.86 6.98 -26.77
C ASN A 538 -38.42 5.70 -26.03
N VAL A 539 -39.37 5.08 -25.33
CA VAL A 539 -39.15 3.78 -24.70
C VAL A 539 -39.04 2.72 -25.81
N VAL A 540 -37.98 1.93 -25.75
CA VAL A 540 -37.72 0.89 -26.74
C VAL A 540 -38.35 -0.44 -26.35
N GLU A 541 -39.00 -1.10 -27.28
CA GLU A 541 -39.51 -2.47 -27.15
C GLU A 541 -38.40 -3.50 -27.46
N ASN A 542 -37.47 -3.11 -28.35
CA ASN A 542 -36.36 -3.98 -28.78
C ASN A 542 -35.02 -3.38 -28.34
N SER A 543 -34.22 -4.14 -27.58
CA SER A 543 -32.91 -3.73 -27.09
C SER A 543 -31.96 -3.23 -28.20
N ALA A 544 -32.18 -3.64 -29.45
CA ALA A 544 -31.38 -3.20 -30.59
C ALA A 544 -31.53 -1.70 -30.91
N ASP A 545 -32.65 -1.07 -30.54
CA ASP A 545 -32.92 0.32 -30.84
C ASP A 545 -32.49 1.29 -29.73
N SER A 546 -31.97 0.76 -28.63
CA SER A 546 -31.55 1.52 -27.46
C SER A 546 -30.33 2.41 -27.75
N ILE A 547 -30.19 3.47 -26.96
CA ILE A 547 -28.97 4.33 -26.95
C ILE A 547 -27.74 3.48 -26.71
N LEU A 548 -27.81 2.50 -25.83
CA LEU A 548 -26.69 1.62 -25.52
C LEU A 548 -26.27 0.77 -26.72
N ALA A 549 -27.23 0.25 -27.51
CA ALA A 549 -26.96 -0.46 -28.76
C ALA A 549 -26.37 0.47 -29.83
N ALA A 550 -26.87 1.72 -29.92
CA ALA A 550 -26.31 2.72 -30.83
C ALA A 550 -24.83 3.04 -30.47
N LEU A 551 -24.51 3.19 -29.19
CA LEU A 551 -23.13 3.34 -28.73
C LEU A 551 -22.30 2.09 -29.06
N GLY A 552 -22.85 0.89 -28.84
CA GLY A 552 -22.23 -0.37 -29.22
C GLY A 552 -21.86 -0.42 -30.70
N ARG A 553 -22.79 -0.01 -31.62
CA ARG A 553 -22.53 0.06 -33.06
C ARG A 553 -21.45 1.09 -33.42
N LEU A 554 -21.42 2.25 -32.75
CA LEU A 554 -20.40 3.28 -32.96
C LEU A 554 -18.99 2.79 -32.60
N VAL A 555 -18.89 2.01 -31.54
CA VAL A 555 -17.58 1.55 -30.99
C VAL A 555 -17.16 0.21 -31.59
N SER A 556 -18.11 -0.59 -32.14
CA SER A 556 -17.84 -1.95 -32.64
C SER A 556 -16.74 -2.06 -33.70
N PRO A 557 -16.50 -1.08 -34.61
CA PRO A 557 -15.40 -1.18 -35.57
C PRO A 557 -14.02 -1.30 -34.96
N ILE A 558 -13.82 -0.75 -33.74
CA ILE A 558 -12.56 -0.85 -33.00
C ILE A 558 -12.25 -2.31 -32.59
N PHE A 559 -13.31 -3.11 -32.40
CA PHE A 559 -13.21 -4.51 -31.97
C PHE A 559 -13.28 -5.51 -33.12
N ALA A 560 -13.57 -5.07 -34.33
CA ALA A 560 -13.60 -5.94 -35.50
C ALA A 560 -12.27 -6.71 -35.72
N PRO A 561 -11.06 -6.09 -35.58
CA PRO A 561 -9.78 -6.80 -35.70
C PRO A 561 -9.54 -7.88 -34.63
N LEU A 562 -10.32 -7.88 -33.57
CA LEU A 562 -10.25 -8.83 -32.46
C LEU A 562 -11.21 -10.03 -32.66
N GLY A 563 -11.97 -10.05 -33.73
CA GLY A 563 -12.95 -11.10 -34.02
C GLY A 563 -14.30 -10.98 -33.30
N PHE A 564 -14.53 -9.87 -32.57
CA PHE A 564 -15.81 -9.61 -31.88
C PHE A 564 -16.34 -8.18 -32.11
N GLY A 565 -16.43 -7.80 -33.39
CA GLY A 565 -16.93 -6.49 -33.80
C GLY A 565 -18.49 -6.38 -33.92
N ASP A 566 -19.24 -7.33 -33.38
CA ASP A 566 -20.71 -7.23 -33.33
C ASP A 566 -21.11 -6.28 -32.17
N TRP A 567 -22.11 -5.41 -32.45
CA TRP A 567 -22.58 -4.43 -31.49
C TRP A 567 -23.09 -5.08 -30.18
N ARG A 568 -23.64 -6.29 -30.22
CA ARG A 568 -24.12 -7.03 -29.05
C ARG A 568 -22.99 -7.37 -28.09
N MET A 569 -21.84 -7.79 -28.64
CA MET A 569 -20.65 -8.09 -27.87
C MET A 569 -20.06 -6.83 -27.20
N VAL A 570 -20.00 -5.73 -27.96
CA VAL A 570 -19.49 -4.45 -27.47
C VAL A 570 -20.43 -3.84 -26.43
N THR A 571 -21.75 -3.95 -26.64
CA THR A 571 -22.73 -3.51 -25.63
C THR A 571 -22.57 -4.24 -24.32
N ALA A 572 -22.34 -5.56 -24.34
CA ALA A 572 -22.04 -6.33 -23.14
C ALA A 572 -20.74 -5.87 -22.44
N LEU A 573 -19.69 -5.51 -23.19
CA LEU A 573 -18.47 -4.94 -22.62
C LEU A 573 -18.69 -3.57 -21.97
N VAL A 574 -19.51 -2.72 -22.58
CA VAL A 574 -19.86 -1.39 -22.02
C VAL A 574 -20.65 -1.55 -20.72
N SER A 575 -21.64 -2.45 -20.69
CA SER A 575 -22.35 -2.79 -19.43
C SER A 575 -21.40 -3.36 -18.38
N GLY A 576 -20.46 -4.21 -18.77
CA GLY A 576 -19.42 -4.78 -17.90
C GLY A 576 -18.42 -3.76 -17.36
N PHE A 577 -18.46 -2.51 -17.81
CA PHE A 577 -17.71 -1.43 -17.17
C PHE A 577 -18.36 -0.99 -15.85
N THR A 578 -19.67 -1.06 -15.71
CA THR A 578 -20.35 -0.77 -14.44
C THR A 578 -20.03 -1.83 -13.40
N ALA A 579 -20.29 -3.08 -13.75
CA ALA A 579 -19.99 -4.27 -12.95
C ALA A 579 -19.68 -5.43 -13.90
N LYS A 580 -18.61 -6.19 -13.64
CA LYS A 580 -18.13 -7.21 -14.59
C LYS A 580 -19.13 -8.32 -14.84
N GLU A 581 -19.87 -8.72 -13.83
CA GLU A 581 -20.96 -9.71 -13.91
C GLU A 581 -22.09 -9.28 -14.85
N ALA A 582 -22.28 -7.99 -15.05
CA ALA A 582 -23.29 -7.47 -15.98
C ALA A 582 -23.07 -7.90 -17.44
N VAL A 583 -21.87 -8.33 -17.81
CA VAL A 583 -21.61 -8.88 -19.16
C VAL A 583 -22.51 -10.07 -19.45
N VAL A 584 -22.62 -11.02 -18.49
CA VAL A 584 -23.41 -12.24 -18.66
C VAL A 584 -24.90 -11.93 -18.72
N SER A 585 -25.40 -11.09 -17.81
CA SER A 585 -26.81 -10.69 -17.80
C SER A 585 -27.20 -9.90 -19.04
N THR A 586 -26.31 -9.02 -19.55
CA THR A 586 -26.55 -8.26 -20.78
C THR A 586 -26.67 -9.17 -22.01
N PHE A 587 -25.84 -10.22 -22.11
CA PHE A 587 -26.01 -11.23 -23.18
C PHE A 587 -27.36 -11.95 -23.07
N GLY A 588 -27.78 -12.33 -21.83
CA GLY A 588 -29.10 -12.94 -21.62
C GLY A 588 -30.26 -12.05 -22.14
N VAL A 589 -30.24 -10.75 -21.80
CA VAL A 589 -31.24 -9.78 -22.23
C VAL A 589 -31.20 -9.55 -23.74
N ILE A 590 -30.02 -9.34 -24.33
CA ILE A 590 -29.88 -9.06 -25.76
C ILE A 590 -30.29 -10.27 -26.63
N LEU A 591 -29.99 -11.48 -26.18
CA LEU A 591 -30.30 -12.72 -26.90
C LEU A 591 -31.69 -13.27 -26.56
N GLY A 592 -32.35 -12.72 -25.53
CA GLY A 592 -33.70 -13.15 -25.12
C GLY A 592 -33.75 -14.59 -24.59
N VAL A 593 -32.66 -15.07 -23.97
CA VAL A 593 -32.55 -16.46 -23.51
C VAL A 593 -32.23 -16.52 -22.01
N SER A 594 -32.66 -17.62 -21.38
CA SER A 594 -32.30 -17.87 -19.97
C SER A 594 -30.81 -18.15 -19.84
N THR A 595 -30.28 -18.00 -18.62
CA THR A 595 -28.85 -18.22 -18.31
C THR A 595 -28.39 -19.66 -18.66
N GLU A 596 -29.30 -20.63 -18.54
CA GLU A 596 -29.01 -22.03 -18.88
C GLU A 596 -28.80 -22.26 -20.37
N GLN A 597 -29.51 -21.53 -21.23
CA GLN A 597 -29.46 -21.63 -22.69
C GLN A 597 -28.40 -20.69 -23.30
N LEU A 598 -27.88 -19.76 -22.50
CA LEU A 598 -27.00 -18.71 -22.96
C LEU A 598 -25.70 -19.28 -23.60
N GLY A 599 -25.12 -20.36 -23.03
CA GLY A 599 -23.94 -20.99 -23.60
C GLY A 599 -24.15 -21.44 -25.06
N ILE A 600 -25.31 -22.02 -25.37
CA ILE A 600 -25.65 -22.46 -26.72
C ILE A 600 -25.88 -21.25 -27.63
N ALA A 601 -26.59 -20.25 -27.17
CA ALA A 601 -26.91 -19.03 -27.95
C ALA A 601 -25.62 -18.24 -28.32
N LEU A 602 -24.60 -18.25 -27.48
CA LEU A 602 -23.31 -17.58 -27.73
C LEU A 602 -22.58 -18.15 -28.97
N HIS A 603 -22.77 -19.43 -29.33
CA HIS A 603 -22.20 -20.00 -30.56
C HIS A 603 -22.69 -19.33 -31.85
N SER A 604 -23.83 -18.66 -31.81
CA SER A 604 -24.31 -17.84 -32.95
C SER A 604 -23.53 -16.53 -33.14
N LEU A 605 -22.82 -16.08 -32.08
CA LEU A 605 -22.07 -14.83 -32.08
C LEU A 605 -20.56 -15.03 -32.16
N PHE A 606 -20.03 -16.06 -31.46
CA PHE A 606 -18.60 -16.26 -31.29
C PHE A 606 -18.14 -17.54 -31.99
N THR A 607 -16.95 -17.47 -32.58
CA THR A 607 -16.11 -18.63 -32.88
C THR A 607 -15.22 -18.93 -31.69
N THR A 608 -14.58 -20.10 -31.63
CA THR A 608 -13.63 -20.44 -30.55
C THR A 608 -12.50 -19.43 -30.43
N ALA A 609 -11.93 -18.98 -31.56
CA ALA A 609 -10.87 -17.96 -31.57
C ALA A 609 -11.37 -16.59 -31.08
N SER A 610 -12.56 -16.15 -31.50
CA SER A 610 -13.13 -14.87 -31.03
C SER A 610 -13.56 -14.94 -29.56
N ALA A 611 -14.02 -16.09 -29.08
CA ALA A 611 -14.32 -16.32 -27.66
C ALA A 611 -13.06 -16.24 -26.78
N ALA A 612 -11.95 -16.85 -27.21
CA ALA A 612 -10.66 -16.72 -26.53
C ALA A 612 -10.16 -15.28 -26.49
N SER A 613 -10.29 -14.56 -27.61
CA SER A 613 -9.94 -13.14 -27.69
C SER A 613 -10.80 -12.27 -26.77
N PHE A 614 -12.12 -12.49 -26.75
CA PHE A 614 -13.04 -11.81 -25.86
C PHE A 614 -12.70 -12.05 -24.38
N LEU A 615 -12.38 -13.29 -24.00
CA LEU A 615 -11.92 -13.63 -22.65
C LEU A 615 -10.62 -12.90 -22.30
N ALA A 616 -9.66 -12.85 -23.21
CA ALA A 616 -8.41 -12.12 -23.01
C ALA A 616 -8.64 -10.61 -22.82
N PHE A 617 -9.56 -10.04 -23.60
CA PHE A 617 -9.96 -8.64 -23.43
C PHE A 617 -10.67 -8.42 -22.09
N CYS A 618 -11.63 -9.26 -21.72
CA CYS A 618 -12.36 -9.19 -20.44
C CYS A 618 -11.42 -9.34 -19.22
N LEU A 619 -10.35 -10.13 -19.36
CA LEU A 619 -9.33 -10.25 -18.33
C LEU A 619 -8.61 -8.93 -18.05
N LEU A 620 -8.20 -8.20 -19.11
CA LEU A 620 -7.21 -7.14 -19.03
C LEU A 620 -7.79 -5.72 -19.12
N TYR A 621 -9.00 -5.54 -19.69
CA TYR A 621 -9.54 -4.20 -19.86
C TYR A 621 -9.88 -3.53 -18.52
N THR A 622 -10.08 -2.22 -18.57
CA THR A 622 -10.31 -1.38 -17.39
C THR A 622 -11.21 -2.05 -16.35
N PRO A 623 -10.93 -1.92 -15.05
CA PRO A 623 -11.77 -2.47 -13.99
C PRO A 623 -13.13 -1.78 -13.96
N CYS A 624 -14.03 -2.24 -13.07
CA CYS A 624 -15.36 -1.65 -12.91
C CYS A 624 -15.29 -0.17 -12.48
N VAL A 625 -16.41 0.55 -12.69
CA VAL A 625 -16.51 1.99 -12.39
C VAL A 625 -16.14 2.32 -10.95
N ALA A 626 -16.45 1.44 -9.98
CA ALA A 626 -16.06 1.60 -8.58
C ALA A 626 -14.53 1.61 -8.40
N ALA A 627 -13.83 0.72 -9.08
CA ALA A 627 -12.37 0.67 -9.04
C ALA A 627 -11.74 1.89 -9.72
N VAL A 628 -12.27 2.35 -10.86
CA VAL A 628 -11.82 3.58 -11.55
C VAL A 628 -12.04 4.80 -10.66
N SER A 629 -13.18 4.91 -9.98
CA SER A 629 -13.44 5.96 -8.98
C SER A 629 -12.43 5.92 -7.83
N THR A 630 -12.07 4.71 -7.38
CA THR A 630 -11.05 4.53 -6.33
C THR A 630 -9.68 4.95 -6.83
N ILE A 631 -9.27 4.58 -8.06
CA ILE A 631 -8.03 5.05 -8.68
C ILE A 631 -7.99 6.59 -8.72
N LYS A 632 -9.09 7.24 -9.14
CA LYS A 632 -9.19 8.72 -9.16
C LYS A 632 -8.96 9.33 -7.79
N THR A 633 -9.58 8.75 -6.75
CA THR A 633 -9.46 9.23 -5.37
C THR A 633 -8.02 9.06 -4.85
N GLU A 634 -7.40 7.90 -5.09
CA GLU A 634 -6.05 7.60 -4.60
C GLU A 634 -4.95 8.38 -5.36
N LEU A 635 -5.15 8.65 -6.66
CA LEU A 635 -4.21 9.45 -7.46
C LEU A 635 -4.47 10.96 -7.39
N LYS A 636 -5.59 11.39 -6.82
CA LYS A 636 -6.03 12.80 -6.72
C LYS A 636 -5.99 13.54 -8.07
N SER A 637 -6.19 12.84 -9.19
CA SER A 637 -6.10 13.40 -10.55
C SER A 637 -6.99 12.67 -11.53
N GLY A 638 -7.96 13.37 -12.11
CA GLY A 638 -8.85 12.83 -13.16
C GLY A 638 -8.08 12.47 -14.43
N TRP A 639 -7.19 13.34 -14.91
CA TRP A 639 -6.42 13.12 -16.13
C TRP A 639 -5.51 11.90 -16.06
N LYS A 640 -4.83 11.68 -14.92
CA LYS A 640 -4.01 10.48 -14.71
C LYS A 640 -4.87 9.22 -14.70
N THR A 641 -6.06 9.29 -14.13
CA THR A 641 -7.00 8.16 -14.14
C THR A 641 -7.46 7.82 -15.55
N VAL A 642 -7.83 8.80 -16.36
CA VAL A 642 -8.18 8.60 -17.77
C VAL A 642 -7.01 7.98 -18.54
N GLY A 643 -5.79 8.48 -18.34
CA GLY A 643 -4.60 7.91 -18.96
C GLY A 643 -4.36 6.44 -18.56
N ILE A 644 -4.61 6.06 -17.31
CA ILE A 644 -4.49 4.67 -16.84
C ILE A 644 -5.56 3.79 -17.49
N VAL A 645 -6.83 4.23 -17.51
CA VAL A 645 -7.93 3.51 -18.15
C VAL A 645 -7.62 3.27 -19.62
N PHE A 646 -7.16 4.30 -20.32
CA PHE A 646 -6.77 4.18 -21.73
C PHE A 646 -5.60 3.19 -21.92
N ALA A 647 -4.56 3.28 -21.11
CA ALA A 647 -3.42 2.37 -21.18
C ALA A 647 -3.83 0.91 -20.91
N GLN A 648 -4.71 0.66 -19.94
CA GLN A 648 -5.24 -0.68 -19.66
C GLN A 648 -6.07 -1.23 -20.82
N CYS A 649 -6.96 -0.41 -21.39
CA CYS A 649 -7.74 -0.80 -22.57
C CYS A 649 -6.82 -1.09 -23.78
N LEU A 650 -5.76 -0.31 -23.97
CA LEU A 650 -4.78 -0.53 -25.04
C LEU A 650 -4.04 -1.86 -24.86
N VAL A 651 -3.57 -2.15 -23.64
CA VAL A 651 -2.92 -3.44 -23.32
C VAL A 651 -3.88 -4.60 -23.56
N ALA A 652 -5.15 -4.45 -23.11
CA ALA A 652 -6.19 -5.46 -23.34
C ALA A 652 -6.45 -5.70 -24.82
N TRP A 653 -6.52 -4.62 -25.61
CA TRP A 653 -6.72 -4.67 -27.05
C TRP A 653 -5.56 -5.40 -27.75
N LEU A 654 -4.32 -5.06 -27.43
CA LEU A 654 -3.14 -5.69 -28.00
C LEU A 654 -3.06 -7.19 -27.65
N ALA A 655 -3.33 -7.54 -26.38
CA ALA A 655 -3.35 -8.94 -25.96
C ALA A 655 -4.46 -9.74 -26.64
N ALA A 656 -5.67 -9.20 -26.72
CA ALA A 656 -6.80 -9.82 -27.41
C ALA A 656 -6.52 -10.00 -28.91
N PHE A 657 -5.89 -9.00 -29.55
CA PHE A 657 -5.46 -9.07 -30.94
C PHE A 657 -4.49 -10.23 -31.18
N MET A 658 -3.47 -10.37 -30.31
CA MET A 658 -2.53 -11.48 -30.39
C MET A 658 -3.26 -12.82 -30.22
N VAL A 659 -4.12 -12.95 -29.21
CA VAL A 659 -4.86 -14.19 -28.93
C VAL A 659 -5.76 -14.56 -30.11
N TYR A 660 -6.44 -13.60 -30.72
CA TYR A 660 -7.30 -13.83 -31.89
C TYR A 660 -6.51 -14.40 -33.08
N HIS A 661 -5.41 -13.72 -33.45
CA HIS A 661 -4.61 -14.12 -34.62
C HIS A 661 -3.86 -15.44 -34.41
N VAL A 662 -3.39 -15.67 -33.19
CA VAL A 662 -2.81 -16.99 -32.82
C VAL A 662 -3.89 -18.07 -32.84
N GLY A 663 -5.10 -17.76 -32.32
CA GLY A 663 -6.24 -18.67 -32.38
C GLY A 663 -6.62 -19.05 -33.81
N LEU A 664 -6.63 -18.11 -34.75
CA LEU A 664 -6.89 -18.37 -36.18
C LEU A 664 -5.80 -19.23 -36.85
N LEU A 665 -4.58 -19.23 -36.34
CA LEU A 665 -3.51 -20.09 -36.88
C LEU A 665 -3.58 -21.51 -36.34
N LEU A 666 -4.28 -21.74 -35.22
CA LEU A 666 -4.41 -23.02 -34.55
C LEU A 666 -5.72 -23.76 -34.88
N THR A 667 -6.73 -23.01 -35.38
CA THR A 667 -8.03 -23.54 -35.84
C THR A 667 -8.07 -23.60 -37.36
#